data_27fd2580022d0120c3b25b614e18d714
#
_entry.id   27fd2580022d0120c3b25b614e18d714
#
_cell.length_a   1.000
_cell.length_b   1.000
_cell.length_c   1.000
_cell.angle_alpha   90.00
_cell.angle_beta   90.00
_cell.angle_gamma   90.00
#
_symmetry.space_group_name_H-M   'P 1'
#
loop_
_entity.id
_entity.type
_entity.pdbx_description
1 polymer ?
#
loop_
_entity_poly.entity_id
_entity_poly.type
_entity_poly.pdbx_seq_one_letter_code
_entity_poly.pdbx_strand_id
1 'polypeptide(L)'
;MSAGGATTRTSAFPSDPSDPSGPVVRPVVQPPPTTPAKLTPTTDEERDVGFDGLRARGITLLQQLSGGVWTDHNLHDPGITMLEQLCFGLTDVVYRAGFPVADHLTGPDGSIDYEALSLHPPAEVFPCRPTTPADYRRHLLDATPGLDDATLVPEPGTGLYRLQLQLTQDTGRSMAGSTSGLTSGLTSGSAMSSPGGSRRDPALSDDVAAERIAAARAAYFERRNLGEDLHPDIVRMRDVPCDLQADIDVAGPRDAVDILAEVYDRCARHIARAAVSRTLDELLREGHPLERIYTGPALRNGFIEDAPAPEAGYATERLFLSDLTTVVLSVPGVVDARVVALRAEGREATAGSVEWRGPDWALSLRLPDRDVPSTISVRRRGNVVPVAWNDLRRRLEDLRSAGRSHRAHGLTEQAARAAELLPRGVHRKLDTYVSVQDHLPAIYGLGRYGVPTTAPAQRQARARQLKAYLVMQEQAIAQGLAQLQHLRELFSVAPGARQGLWTQMIGPKVVPGLKELYKEAPEVVSDAVYKPFDRSARRKNRALDHLLALHGETYTQNSMRQFLGHLSPEESETLLLENKATWLRDIVQLTRDRAGGFDPTRPSWDVVDNCGGLQRRASLLLGFKQSHDRPLTRALREQRFTLVAKPGAAHQPWLLDGQDEAVRLAPSAGHAVQPAGREQVREDLQRMPWLRLPIPAGLLRAGQHSARFRLMPVASGFGSASSRGGTGGTGGAGSAGGGGEARRLILGPDENRQWWLLGDFPDAAAARRGAASLRLFLRHLDQESEGLHVVEHVLLRPLRQDGLSHARLGLSKDFHQLRVTVVLPGWTQRTSQPAFRNFAEETLRISCPSHLTLRCLWLDAEPMQRFEDTYAAWLEARLAWTEAPGDDRARTLADETACRVIERLGVDDDPTLGGVSGSGRRGEDDGHGPIVQGHA
;
A
#
# COMPACT_ATOMS: atom_id res chain seq x y z
N MET A 1 57.04 27.02 -27.05
CA MET A 1 58.26 26.18 -26.94
C MET A 1 57.83 24.92 -26.24
N SER A 2 57.55 23.94 -27.00
CA SER A 2 58.09 22.57 -27.17
C SER A 2 58.07 21.75 -25.90
N ALA A 3 57.23 20.80 -25.79
CA ALA A 3 57.20 19.45 -26.31
C ALA A 3 57.80 18.43 -25.31
N GLY A 4 57.09 17.37 -25.03
CA GLY A 4 57.62 16.22 -24.33
C GLY A 4 56.53 15.19 -24.08
N GLY A 5 56.16 14.40 -25.08
CA GLY A 5 55.28 13.25 -24.94
C GLY A 5 55.98 12.05 -24.33
N ALA A 6 55.27 11.26 -23.52
CA ALA A 6 55.66 9.92 -23.13
C ALA A 6 54.55 8.94 -23.49
N THR A 7 54.80 8.21 -24.58
CA THR A 7 54.04 7.02 -24.98
C THR A 7 54.45 5.82 -24.13
N THR A 8 53.53 5.26 -23.34
CA THR A 8 53.69 3.91 -22.77
C THR A 8 52.99 2.90 -23.68
N ARG A 9 53.80 2.06 -24.33
CA ARG A 9 53.39 0.84 -25.04
C ARG A 9 52.96 -0.21 -24.01
N THR A 10 51.74 -0.65 -24.09
CA THR A 10 51.30 -1.91 -23.49
C THR A 10 51.32 -3.01 -24.55
N SER A 11 52.10 -4.05 -24.29
CA SER A 11 52.22 -5.25 -25.11
C SER A 11 50.95 -6.11 -24.96
N ALA A 12 50.35 -6.44 -26.10
CA ALA A 12 49.25 -7.41 -26.19
C ALA A 12 49.85 -8.82 -26.23
N PHE A 13 49.30 -9.70 -25.37
CA PHE A 13 49.43 -11.16 -25.49
C PHE A 13 48.22 -11.70 -26.28
N PRO A 14 48.39 -12.72 -27.13
CA PRO A 14 47.32 -13.30 -27.92
C PRO A 14 46.47 -14.24 -27.05
N SER A 15 45.15 -14.08 -27.13
CA SER A 15 44.16 -14.94 -26.48
C SER A 15 43.91 -16.23 -27.26
N ASP A 16 43.77 -17.31 -26.51
CA ASP A 16 43.43 -18.69 -26.91
C ASP A 16 41.97 -18.75 -27.47
N PRO A 17 41.69 -19.42 -28.60
CA PRO A 17 40.39 -19.39 -29.24
C PRO A 17 39.37 -20.42 -28.74
N SER A 18 39.51 -21.01 -27.52
CA SER A 18 38.66 -22.10 -27.03
C SER A 18 37.78 -21.77 -25.77
N ASP A 19 37.67 -20.52 -25.34
CA ASP A 19 36.83 -20.15 -24.18
C ASP A 19 35.56 -19.43 -24.63
N PRO A 20 34.34 -20.04 -24.49
CA PRO A 20 33.07 -19.39 -24.85
C PRO A 20 32.53 -18.41 -23.81
N SER A 21 33.27 -18.10 -22.72
CA SER A 21 32.91 -17.13 -21.71
C SER A 21 33.56 -15.76 -21.87
N GLY A 22 33.48 -15.17 -23.07
CA GLY A 22 33.94 -13.80 -23.32
C GLY A 22 33.17 -12.81 -22.44
N PRO A 23 33.85 -11.79 -21.87
CA PRO A 23 33.16 -10.77 -21.07
C PRO A 23 32.13 -10.04 -21.93
N VAL A 24 30.86 -10.07 -21.49
CA VAL A 24 29.80 -9.24 -22.04
C VAL A 24 30.24 -7.79 -21.89
N VAL A 25 30.66 -7.18 -22.99
CA VAL A 25 30.95 -5.73 -23.07
C VAL A 25 29.61 -5.04 -22.82
N ARG A 26 29.38 -4.61 -21.58
CA ARG A 26 28.28 -3.68 -21.29
C ARG A 26 28.54 -2.38 -22.07
N PRO A 27 27.57 -1.87 -22.83
CA PRO A 27 27.72 -0.56 -23.42
C PRO A 27 27.99 0.44 -22.29
N VAL A 28 29.15 1.10 -22.34
CA VAL A 28 29.46 2.24 -21.49
C VAL A 28 28.46 3.32 -21.89
N VAL A 29 27.43 3.50 -21.10
CA VAL A 29 26.56 4.67 -21.23
C VAL A 29 27.45 5.87 -20.95
N GLN A 30 27.81 6.61 -21.99
CA GLN A 30 28.49 7.89 -21.83
C GLN A 30 27.56 8.76 -20.95
N PRO A 31 28.10 9.38 -19.89
CA PRO A 31 27.34 10.39 -19.17
C PRO A 31 26.85 11.44 -20.17
N PRO A 32 25.62 11.96 -20.01
CA PRO A 32 25.14 13.01 -20.90
C PRO A 32 26.17 14.13 -20.94
N PRO A 33 26.43 14.77 -22.12
CA PRO A 33 27.38 15.82 -22.22
C PRO A 33 27.07 16.87 -21.17
N THR A 34 28.00 17.08 -20.22
CA THR A 34 27.92 18.16 -19.26
C THR A 34 27.86 19.47 -20.02
N THR A 35 26.67 19.96 -20.26
CA THR A 35 26.47 21.33 -20.72
C THR A 35 27.18 22.21 -19.70
N PRO A 36 28.11 23.10 -20.12
CA PRO A 36 28.76 23.97 -19.16
C PRO A 36 27.67 24.69 -18.35
N ALA A 37 27.75 24.61 -17.01
CA ALA A 37 26.79 25.23 -16.14
C ALA A 37 26.68 26.71 -16.51
N LYS A 38 25.58 27.09 -17.18
CA LYS A 38 25.24 28.49 -17.36
C LYS A 38 24.94 29.05 -15.98
N LEU A 39 25.68 30.10 -15.60
CA LEU A 39 25.29 30.90 -14.43
C LEU A 39 23.91 31.49 -14.72
N THR A 40 22.92 30.96 -14.10
CA THR A 40 21.57 31.52 -14.10
C THR A 40 21.53 32.74 -13.18
N PRO A 41 20.81 33.80 -13.54
CA PRO A 41 20.63 34.94 -12.62
C PRO A 41 19.98 34.43 -11.34
N THR A 42 20.52 34.82 -10.20
CA THR A 42 19.98 34.48 -8.86
C THR A 42 18.59 35.07 -8.73
N THR A 43 17.63 34.28 -8.28
CA THR A 43 16.27 34.75 -7.97
C THR A 43 16.29 35.69 -6.76
N ASP A 44 15.25 36.51 -6.58
CA ASP A 44 15.18 37.42 -5.44
C ASP A 44 15.14 36.64 -4.11
N GLU A 45 14.50 35.48 -4.06
CA GLU A 45 14.48 34.58 -2.90
C GLU A 45 15.89 34.03 -2.60
N GLU A 46 16.65 33.64 -3.59
CA GLU A 46 18.04 33.19 -3.42
C GLU A 46 18.94 34.32 -2.94
N ARG A 47 18.71 35.57 -3.35
CA ARG A 47 19.43 36.75 -2.85
C ARG A 47 19.16 37.01 -1.37
N ASP A 48 17.91 36.81 -0.92
CA ASP A 48 17.51 37.05 0.47
C ASP A 48 18.18 36.06 1.45
N VAL A 49 18.45 34.82 1.03
CA VAL A 49 19.15 33.80 1.81
C VAL A 49 20.64 33.71 1.52
N GLY A 50 21.13 34.46 0.53
CA GLY A 50 22.56 34.61 0.22
C GLY A 50 23.27 35.47 1.26
N PHE A 51 24.62 35.56 1.13
CA PHE A 51 25.47 36.26 2.09
C PHE A 51 25.00 37.72 2.33
N ASP A 52 24.75 38.48 1.27
CA ASP A 52 24.35 39.89 1.39
C ASP A 52 22.96 40.06 2.03
N GLY A 53 22.03 39.19 1.70
CA GLY A 53 20.68 39.19 2.30
C GLY A 53 20.74 38.83 3.79
N LEU A 54 21.46 37.78 4.17
CA LEU A 54 21.66 37.39 5.56
C LEU A 54 22.36 38.47 6.36
N ARG A 55 23.39 39.13 5.77
CA ARG A 55 24.12 40.24 6.39
C ARG A 55 23.22 41.44 6.62
N ALA A 56 22.46 41.86 5.62
CA ALA A 56 21.50 42.96 5.74
C ALA A 56 20.45 42.73 6.81
N ARG A 57 19.87 41.51 6.87
CA ARG A 57 18.91 41.11 7.92
C ARG A 57 19.57 41.08 9.31
N GLY A 58 20.82 40.56 9.39
CA GLY A 58 21.60 40.54 10.63
C GLY A 58 21.85 41.94 11.18
N ILE A 59 22.29 42.90 10.33
CA ILE A 59 22.49 44.30 10.71
C ILE A 59 21.17 44.92 11.17
N THR A 60 20.07 44.71 10.45
CA THR A 60 18.75 45.23 10.84
C THR A 60 18.31 44.68 12.19
N LEU A 61 18.52 43.39 12.49
CA LEU A 61 18.21 42.79 13.78
C LEU A 61 19.09 43.37 14.89
N LEU A 62 20.39 43.56 14.64
CA LEU A 62 21.32 44.19 15.62
C LEU A 62 20.90 45.62 15.93
N GLN A 63 20.49 46.39 14.95
CA GLN A 63 19.98 47.76 15.15
C GLN A 63 18.71 47.77 15.97
N GLN A 64 17.78 46.83 15.75
CA GLN A 64 16.54 46.71 16.53
C GLN A 64 16.80 46.30 17.99
N LEU A 65 17.71 45.33 18.21
CA LEU A 65 17.94 44.74 19.51
C LEU A 65 18.92 45.54 20.40
N SER A 66 19.91 46.21 19.80
CA SER A 66 21.03 46.81 20.48
C SER A 66 21.46 48.17 19.96
N GLY A 67 20.74 48.78 19.00
CA GLY A 67 21.15 50.06 18.34
C GLY A 67 21.32 51.25 19.27
N GLY A 68 20.77 51.23 20.47
CA GLY A 68 21.02 52.24 21.47
C GLY A 68 22.40 52.17 22.19
N VAL A 69 23.05 50.99 22.13
CA VAL A 69 24.35 50.72 22.75
C VAL A 69 25.42 50.47 21.70
N TRP A 70 25.08 49.72 20.66
CA TRP A 70 25.99 49.40 19.54
C TRP A 70 25.56 50.18 18.33
N THR A 71 26.28 51.23 18.01
CA THR A 71 25.92 52.21 16.97
C THR A 71 26.83 52.14 15.73
N ASP A 72 27.98 51.48 15.82
CA ASP A 72 28.90 51.32 14.71
C ASP A 72 28.69 49.95 14.02
N HIS A 73 28.14 49.98 12.81
CA HIS A 73 27.89 48.80 11.97
C HIS A 73 28.78 48.78 10.73
N ASN A 74 29.91 49.42 10.75
CA ASN A 74 30.86 49.47 9.66
C ASN A 74 31.75 48.22 9.60
N LEU A 75 32.42 48.02 8.45
CA LEU A 75 33.29 46.86 8.19
C LEU A 75 34.47 46.70 9.18
N HIS A 76 34.90 47.76 9.85
CA HIS A 76 35.99 47.71 10.82
C HIS A 76 35.53 47.30 12.23
N ASP A 77 34.22 47.20 12.48
CA ASP A 77 33.71 46.77 13.78
C ASP A 77 33.92 45.25 13.95
N PRO A 78 34.49 44.81 15.07
CA PRO A 78 34.72 43.39 15.34
C PRO A 78 33.44 42.53 15.41
N GLY A 79 32.33 43.12 15.86
CA GLY A 79 31.06 42.45 15.95
C GLY A 79 30.48 42.21 14.57
N ILE A 80 30.63 43.20 13.63
CA ILE A 80 30.24 43.02 12.23
C ILE A 80 31.10 41.96 11.54
N THR A 81 32.42 41.92 11.83
CA THR A 81 33.30 40.86 11.33
C THR A 81 32.82 39.47 11.77
N MET A 82 32.42 39.32 13.05
CA MET A 82 31.84 38.05 13.54
C MET A 82 30.49 37.71 12.88
N LEU A 83 29.62 38.70 12.71
CA LEU A 83 28.33 38.52 12.00
C LEU A 83 28.57 38.04 10.59
N GLU A 84 29.52 38.67 9.84
CA GLU A 84 29.83 38.27 8.45
C GLU A 84 30.33 36.82 8.36
N GLN A 85 31.19 36.39 9.30
CA GLN A 85 31.67 35.00 9.31
C GLN A 85 30.54 34.01 9.67
N LEU A 86 29.62 34.37 10.55
CA LEU A 86 28.45 33.55 10.83
C LEU A 86 27.48 33.50 9.63
N CYS A 87 27.27 34.64 8.94
CA CYS A 87 26.50 34.67 7.69
C CYS A 87 27.14 33.78 6.63
N PHE A 88 28.46 33.82 6.47
CA PHE A 88 29.19 32.93 5.57
C PHE A 88 28.97 31.45 5.95
N GLY A 89 29.06 31.10 7.23
CA GLY A 89 28.75 29.73 7.71
C GLY A 89 27.31 29.31 7.41
N LEU A 90 26.34 30.24 7.51
CA LEU A 90 24.92 29.95 7.16
C LEU A 90 24.74 29.77 5.67
N THR A 91 25.48 30.48 4.80
CA THR A 91 25.40 30.27 3.35
C THR A 91 25.82 28.86 2.93
N ASP A 92 26.75 28.22 3.66
CA ASP A 92 27.14 26.82 3.42
C ASP A 92 25.96 25.87 3.70
N VAL A 93 25.17 26.11 4.74
CA VAL A 93 23.94 25.34 5.02
C VAL A 93 22.91 25.51 3.89
N VAL A 94 22.68 26.77 3.45
CA VAL A 94 21.76 27.08 2.38
C VAL A 94 22.21 26.42 1.06
N TYR A 95 23.48 26.51 0.72
CA TYR A 95 24.05 25.87 -0.46
C TYR A 95 23.84 24.36 -0.46
N ARG A 96 24.12 23.69 0.66
CA ARG A 96 23.91 22.23 0.79
C ARG A 96 22.43 21.86 0.79
N ALA A 97 21.57 22.68 1.37
CA ALA A 97 20.11 22.47 1.32
C ALA A 97 19.56 22.62 -0.11
N GLY A 98 20.20 23.41 -0.95
CA GLY A 98 19.84 23.62 -2.36
C GLY A 98 20.25 22.50 -3.32
N PHE A 99 20.89 21.43 -2.86
CA PHE A 99 21.19 20.28 -3.72
C PHE A 99 19.89 19.61 -4.19
N PRO A 100 19.90 18.91 -5.35
CA PRO A 100 18.74 18.19 -5.83
C PRO A 100 18.18 17.25 -4.77
N VAL A 101 16.85 17.15 -4.68
CA VAL A 101 16.17 16.27 -3.70
C VAL A 101 16.68 14.84 -3.80
N ALA A 102 16.93 14.35 -5.01
CA ALA A 102 17.49 13.03 -5.25
C ALA A 102 18.83 12.81 -4.51
N ASP A 103 19.71 13.83 -4.44
CA ASP A 103 20.97 13.73 -3.72
C ASP A 103 20.78 13.58 -2.20
N HIS A 104 19.81 14.29 -1.63
CA HIS A 104 19.46 14.19 -0.20
C HIS A 104 18.87 12.82 0.18
N LEU A 105 18.21 12.16 -0.78
CA LEU A 105 17.55 10.87 -0.54
C LEU A 105 18.45 9.67 -0.87
N THR A 106 19.57 9.91 -1.59
CA THR A 106 20.50 8.84 -1.99
C THR A 106 21.32 8.33 -0.80
N GLY A 107 21.31 7.00 -0.61
CA GLY A 107 22.04 6.31 0.43
C GLY A 107 23.55 6.20 0.16
N PRO A 108 24.35 5.72 1.15
CA PRO A 108 25.79 5.49 0.97
C PRO A 108 26.13 4.48 -0.12
N ASP A 109 25.19 3.61 -0.46
CA ASP A 109 25.25 2.62 -1.54
C ASP A 109 25.02 3.22 -2.94
N GLY A 110 24.70 4.52 -3.02
CA GLY A 110 24.41 5.23 -4.27
C GLY A 110 22.99 5.01 -4.79
N SER A 111 22.10 4.38 -4.02
CA SER A 111 20.70 4.13 -4.38
C SER A 111 19.73 4.95 -3.53
N ILE A 112 18.51 5.16 -4.06
CA ILE A 112 17.37 5.69 -3.31
C ILE A 112 16.51 4.50 -2.92
N ASP A 113 16.23 4.35 -1.63
CA ASP A 113 15.31 3.34 -1.12
C ASP A 113 13.87 3.86 -1.26
N TYR A 114 13.23 3.54 -2.39
CA TYR A 114 11.90 4.01 -2.74
C TYR A 114 10.84 3.50 -1.74
N GLU A 115 10.94 2.25 -1.31
CA GLU A 115 9.99 1.64 -0.38
C GLU A 115 10.07 2.30 1.01
N ALA A 116 11.28 2.41 1.57
CA ALA A 116 11.49 3.03 2.87
C ALA A 116 11.10 4.51 2.91
N LEU A 117 11.06 5.20 1.78
CA LEU A 117 10.70 6.61 1.66
C LEU A 117 9.25 6.84 1.20
N SER A 118 8.47 5.78 1.01
CA SER A 118 7.11 5.86 0.44
C SER A 118 7.08 6.60 -0.90
N LEU A 119 8.08 6.35 -1.73
CA LEU A 119 8.13 6.82 -3.10
C LEU A 119 7.70 5.69 -4.02
N HIS A 120 6.78 5.98 -4.92
CA HIS A 120 6.17 4.97 -5.77
C HIS A 120 6.48 5.24 -7.25
N PRO A 121 6.92 4.23 -8.01
CA PRO A 121 7.19 4.40 -9.43
C PRO A 121 5.90 4.58 -10.24
N PRO A 122 5.99 5.16 -11.45
CA PRO A 122 4.84 5.35 -12.34
C PRO A 122 4.02 4.08 -12.58
N ALA A 123 4.69 2.93 -12.67
CA ALA A 123 4.08 1.62 -12.84
C ALA A 123 3.16 1.18 -11.66
N GLU A 124 3.31 1.79 -10.48
CA GLU A 124 2.45 1.54 -9.32
C GLU A 124 1.36 2.61 -9.18
N VAL A 125 1.71 3.89 -9.44
CA VAL A 125 0.83 5.05 -9.18
C VAL A 125 -0.29 5.16 -10.19
N PHE A 126 0.02 5.01 -11.48
CA PHE A 126 -0.96 5.27 -12.56
C PHE A 126 -1.96 4.14 -12.82
N PRO A 127 -1.63 2.84 -12.64
CA PRO A 127 -2.62 1.81 -12.84
C PRO A 127 -3.80 1.94 -11.88
N CYS A 128 -4.99 1.60 -12.37
CA CYS A 128 -6.19 1.51 -11.56
C CYS A 128 -6.67 0.06 -11.44
N ARG A 129 -7.68 -0.16 -10.61
CA ARG A 129 -8.43 -1.42 -10.62
C ARG A 129 -9.31 -1.47 -11.87
N PRO A 130 -9.62 -2.66 -12.44
CA PRO A 130 -10.60 -2.76 -13.50
C PRO A 130 -11.94 -2.16 -13.04
N THR A 131 -12.46 -1.17 -13.75
CA THR A 131 -13.73 -0.49 -13.43
C THR A 131 -14.73 -0.57 -14.56
N THR A 132 -14.25 -0.70 -15.78
CA THR A 132 -15.09 -0.81 -16.97
C THR A 132 -15.03 -2.22 -17.55
N PRO A 133 -16.02 -2.63 -18.36
CA PRO A 133 -15.94 -3.91 -19.09
C PRO A 133 -14.67 -4.04 -19.94
N ALA A 134 -14.18 -2.94 -20.52
CA ALA A 134 -12.92 -2.91 -21.25
C ALA A 134 -11.70 -3.18 -20.36
N ASP A 135 -11.67 -2.64 -19.13
CA ASP A 135 -10.59 -2.91 -18.18
C ASP A 135 -10.58 -4.38 -17.76
N TYR A 136 -11.75 -4.94 -17.46
CA TYR A 136 -11.87 -6.37 -17.15
C TYR A 136 -11.45 -7.24 -18.33
N ARG A 137 -11.80 -6.84 -19.58
CA ARG A 137 -11.34 -7.52 -20.79
C ARG A 137 -9.82 -7.56 -20.86
N ARG A 138 -9.14 -6.41 -20.69
CA ARG A 138 -7.66 -6.33 -20.68
C ARG A 138 -7.07 -7.21 -19.59
N HIS A 139 -7.62 -7.13 -18.39
CA HIS A 139 -7.15 -7.92 -17.24
C HIS A 139 -7.31 -9.43 -17.47
N LEU A 140 -8.46 -9.88 -17.96
CA LEU A 140 -8.73 -11.29 -18.23
C LEU A 140 -7.84 -11.85 -19.35
N LEU A 141 -7.64 -11.09 -20.42
CA LEU A 141 -6.76 -11.47 -21.52
C LEU A 141 -5.30 -11.55 -21.11
N ASP A 142 -4.87 -10.66 -20.18
CA ASP A 142 -3.51 -10.68 -19.62
C ASP A 142 -3.31 -11.84 -18.64
N ALA A 143 -4.28 -12.07 -17.75
CA ALA A 143 -4.16 -13.05 -16.66
C ALA A 143 -4.41 -14.49 -17.08
N THR A 144 -5.18 -14.70 -18.17
CA THR A 144 -5.63 -16.04 -18.60
C THR A 144 -5.09 -16.40 -19.98
N PRO A 145 -4.03 -17.20 -20.07
CA PRO A 145 -3.54 -17.70 -21.35
C PRO A 145 -4.59 -18.57 -22.06
N GLY A 146 -4.71 -18.41 -23.38
CA GLY A 146 -5.64 -19.19 -24.20
C GLY A 146 -7.03 -18.57 -24.33
N LEU A 147 -7.19 -17.28 -24.06
CA LEU A 147 -8.34 -16.47 -24.44
C LEU A 147 -8.01 -15.63 -25.68
N ASP A 148 -8.92 -15.62 -26.64
CA ASP A 148 -8.90 -14.69 -27.78
C ASP A 148 -9.69 -13.43 -27.47
N ASP A 149 -10.84 -13.56 -26.77
CA ASP A 149 -11.62 -12.43 -26.29
C ASP A 149 -12.37 -12.75 -24.99
N ALA A 150 -12.68 -11.71 -24.22
CA ALA A 150 -13.49 -11.78 -23.00
C ALA A 150 -14.40 -10.55 -22.92
N THR A 151 -15.68 -10.76 -22.63
CA THR A 151 -16.64 -9.66 -22.47
C THR A 151 -17.47 -9.84 -21.23
N LEU A 152 -17.59 -8.77 -20.44
CA LEU A 152 -18.52 -8.69 -19.32
C LEU A 152 -19.77 -7.94 -19.75
N VAL A 153 -20.92 -8.62 -19.68
CA VAL A 153 -22.22 -8.03 -19.98
C VAL A 153 -22.98 -7.84 -18.68
N PRO A 154 -23.32 -6.60 -18.29
CA PRO A 154 -24.11 -6.35 -17.08
C PRO A 154 -25.51 -6.93 -17.26
N GLU A 155 -26.03 -7.57 -16.22
CA GLU A 155 -27.38 -8.08 -16.17
C GLU A 155 -28.27 -7.05 -15.47
N PRO A 156 -29.19 -6.38 -16.19
CA PRO A 156 -29.96 -5.27 -15.62
C PRO A 156 -30.75 -5.69 -14.36
N GLY A 157 -30.65 -4.89 -13.33
CA GLY A 157 -31.43 -5.08 -12.11
C GLY A 157 -30.94 -6.17 -11.15
N THR A 158 -29.79 -6.82 -11.42
CA THR A 158 -29.29 -7.90 -10.56
C THR A 158 -27.98 -7.57 -9.85
N GLY A 159 -27.19 -6.64 -10.40
CA GLY A 159 -25.80 -6.38 -9.95
C GLY A 159 -24.81 -7.48 -10.36
N LEU A 160 -25.22 -8.35 -11.28
CA LEU A 160 -24.39 -9.43 -11.80
C LEU A 160 -23.81 -9.10 -13.16
N TYR A 161 -22.67 -9.69 -13.45
CA TYR A 161 -22.07 -9.68 -14.78
C TYR A 161 -22.09 -11.08 -15.38
N ARG A 162 -22.51 -11.20 -16.62
CA ARG A 162 -22.38 -12.43 -17.41
C ARG A 162 -21.05 -12.38 -18.16
N LEU A 163 -20.20 -13.35 -17.90
CA LEU A 163 -18.91 -13.48 -18.57
C LEU A 163 -19.06 -14.32 -19.82
N GLN A 164 -18.66 -13.76 -20.96
CA GLN A 164 -18.61 -14.41 -22.26
C GLN A 164 -17.14 -14.56 -22.66
N LEU A 165 -16.70 -15.78 -22.98
CA LEU A 165 -15.31 -16.10 -23.30
C LEU A 165 -15.19 -16.73 -24.67
N GLN A 166 -14.30 -16.17 -25.50
CA GLN A 166 -13.84 -16.78 -26.74
C GLN A 166 -12.51 -17.46 -26.51
N LEU A 167 -12.49 -18.79 -26.63
CA LEU A 167 -11.31 -19.58 -26.32
C LEU A 167 -10.46 -19.78 -27.58
N THR A 168 -9.12 -19.63 -27.44
CA THR A 168 -8.19 -19.91 -28.55
C THR A 168 -8.29 -21.38 -28.97
N GLN A 169 -8.50 -21.62 -30.24
CA GLN A 169 -8.45 -22.95 -30.84
C GLN A 169 -6.99 -23.42 -30.86
N ASP A 170 -6.68 -24.56 -30.24
CA ASP A 170 -5.36 -25.17 -30.33
C ASP A 170 -5.21 -25.90 -31.68
N THR A 171 -4.58 -25.23 -32.65
CA THR A 171 -4.09 -25.90 -33.86
C THR A 171 -2.89 -26.76 -33.49
N GLY A 172 -3.19 -27.92 -32.93
CA GLY A 172 -2.33 -29.08 -32.61
C GLY A 172 -0.81 -28.91 -32.70
N ARG A 173 -0.19 -28.36 -31.63
CA ARG A 173 1.13 -28.75 -31.14
C ARG A 173 1.23 -28.42 -29.66
N SER A 174 0.99 -29.42 -28.80
CA SER A 174 1.35 -29.38 -27.39
C SER A 174 2.84 -29.13 -27.28
N MET A 175 3.23 -27.97 -26.80
CA MET A 175 4.56 -27.73 -26.23
C MET A 175 4.51 -28.23 -24.79
N ALA A 176 4.53 -29.55 -24.62
CA ALA A 176 4.95 -30.16 -23.36
C ALA A 176 6.48 -29.96 -23.23
N GLY A 177 6.87 -28.94 -22.48
CA GLY A 177 8.27 -28.66 -22.19
C GLY A 177 8.42 -27.90 -20.91
N SER A 178 8.74 -28.62 -19.86
CA SER A 178 9.42 -28.25 -18.60
C SER A 178 8.51 -28.17 -17.37
N THR A 179 8.41 -29.29 -16.65
CA THR A 179 9.03 -29.45 -15.35
C THR A 179 8.89 -30.87 -14.85
N SER A 180 10.07 -31.45 -14.50
CA SER A 180 10.34 -32.46 -13.47
C SER A 180 9.72 -33.86 -13.58
N GLY A 181 10.63 -34.83 -13.58
CA GLY A 181 10.46 -36.09 -12.88
C GLY A 181 10.43 -37.34 -13.72
N LEU A 182 11.60 -37.93 -13.87
CA LEU A 182 11.85 -39.33 -14.18
C LEU A 182 10.81 -40.32 -13.63
N THR A 183 10.21 -41.11 -14.50
CA THR A 183 10.15 -42.58 -14.30
C THR A 183 9.86 -43.27 -15.63
N SER A 184 10.64 -44.26 -15.87
CA SER A 184 10.69 -45.21 -16.98
C SER A 184 9.44 -46.07 -17.11
N GLY A 185 9.05 -46.38 -18.37
CA GLY A 185 8.09 -47.45 -18.68
C GLY A 185 7.84 -47.62 -20.18
N LEU A 186 8.66 -48.46 -20.80
CA LEU A 186 8.48 -49.00 -22.16
C LEU A 186 7.19 -49.80 -22.30
N THR A 187 6.29 -49.43 -23.26
CA THR A 187 5.56 -50.43 -24.00
C THR A 187 5.25 -49.92 -25.38
N SER A 188 5.81 -50.55 -26.38
CA SER A 188 5.56 -50.43 -27.81
C SER A 188 4.17 -51.05 -28.16
N GLY A 189 3.31 -50.24 -28.79
CA GLY A 189 2.07 -50.72 -29.40
C GLY A 189 1.84 -50.06 -30.75
N SER A 190 2.19 -50.74 -31.81
CA SER A 190 1.98 -50.39 -33.18
C SER A 190 0.46 -50.50 -33.50
N ALA A 191 -0.22 -49.41 -33.82
CA ALA A 191 -1.57 -49.41 -34.40
C ALA A 191 -1.53 -48.84 -35.80
N MET A 192 -1.89 -49.67 -36.78
CA MET A 192 -2.08 -49.35 -38.20
C MET A 192 -3.22 -48.34 -38.40
N SER A 193 -2.92 -47.29 -39.12
CA SER A 193 -3.86 -46.26 -39.52
C SER A 193 -4.62 -46.67 -40.76
N SER A 194 -5.96 -46.66 -40.72
CA SER A 194 -6.83 -46.71 -41.87
C SER A 194 -6.96 -45.36 -42.52
N PRO A 195 -6.93 -45.22 -43.85
CA PRO A 195 -7.14 -43.97 -44.57
C PRO A 195 -8.63 -43.78 -44.89
N GLY A 196 -9.25 -42.76 -44.38
CA GLY A 196 -10.59 -42.35 -44.81
C GLY A 196 -11.44 -41.74 -43.68
N GLY A 197 -11.11 -40.54 -43.28
CA GLY A 197 -11.95 -39.74 -42.42
C GLY A 197 -11.57 -38.27 -42.59
N SER A 198 -12.50 -37.43 -42.98
CA SER A 198 -12.37 -35.99 -42.98
C SER A 198 -11.83 -35.53 -41.64
N ARG A 199 -10.58 -35.03 -41.59
CA ARG A 199 -10.01 -34.41 -40.40
C ARG A 199 -10.80 -33.13 -40.16
N ARG A 200 -11.78 -33.19 -39.26
CA ARG A 200 -12.25 -32.01 -38.54
C ARG A 200 -11.06 -31.49 -37.74
N ASP A 201 -10.85 -30.18 -37.76
CA ASP A 201 -9.89 -29.52 -36.84
C ASP A 201 -10.16 -30.07 -35.45
N PRO A 202 -9.11 -30.39 -34.66
CA PRO A 202 -9.28 -30.91 -33.31
C PRO A 202 -9.95 -29.80 -32.48
N ALA A 203 -11.26 -29.95 -32.25
CA ALA A 203 -11.97 -29.07 -31.32
C ALA A 203 -11.25 -29.11 -29.97
N LEU A 204 -11.12 -27.95 -29.34
CA LEU A 204 -10.58 -27.83 -28.00
C LEU A 204 -11.27 -28.86 -27.09
N SER A 205 -10.52 -29.68 -26.38
CA SER A 205 -11.11 -30.68 -25.47
C SER A 205 -11.93 -29.96 -24.38
N ASP A 206 -13.02 -30.54 -23.96
CA ASP A 206 -13.88 -29.95 -22.94
C ASP A 206 -13.16 -29.75 -21.60
N ASP A 207 -12.19 -30.61 -21.28
CA ASP A 207 -11.36 -30.47 -20.06
C ASP A 207 -10.49 -29.19 -20.12
N VAL A 208 -9.80 -28.93 -21.23
CA VAL A 208 -9.00 -27.72 -21.43
C VAL A 208 -9.87 -26.46 -21.46
N ALA A 209 -11.06 -26.56 -22.05
CA ALA A 209 -12.01 -25.45 -22.01
C ALA A 209 -12.47 -25.16 -20.59
N ALA A 210 -12.79 -26.17 -19.81
CA ALA A 210 -13.17 -26.03 -18.40
C ALA A 210 -12.05 -25.40 -17.56
N GLU A 211 -10.81 -25.83 -17.77
CA GLU A 211 -9.62 -25.25 -17.08
C GLU A 211 -9.45 -23.75 -17.39
N ARG A 212 -9.56 -23.36 -18.69
CA ARG A 212 -9.46 -21.95 -19.08
C ARG A 212 -10.60 -21.10 -18.52
N ILE A 213 -11.82 -21.63 -18.49
CA ILE A 213 -12.99 -20.97 -17.90
C ILE A 213 -12.77 -20.77 -16.39
N ALA A 214 -12.28 -21.79 -15.70
CA ALA A 214 -11.98 -21.71 -14.28
C ALA A 214 -10.88 -20.67 -13.98
N ALA A 215 -9.82 -20.62 -14.80
CA ALA A 215 -8.76 -19.63 -14.70
C ALA A 215 -9.27 -18.19 -14.94
N ALA A 216 -10.13 -17.98 -15.94
CA ALA A 216 -10.74 -16.68 -16.20
C ALA A 216 -11.66 -16.23 -15.05
N ARG A 217 -12.41 -17.17 -14.46
CA ARG A 217 -13.23 -16.92 -13.27
C ARG A 217 -12.38 -16.50 -12.07
N ALA A 218 -11.29 -17.21 -11.80
CA ALA A 218 -10.36 -16.87 -10.72
C ALA A 218 -9.71 -15.49 -10.94
N ALA A 219 -9.30 -15.17 -12.17
CA ALA A 219 -8.74 -13.86 -12.52
C ALA A 219 -9.75 -12.72 -12.30
N TYR A 220 -11.03 -12.92 -12.61
CA TYR A 220 -12.06 -11.93 -12.31
C TYR A 220 -12.17 -11.70 -10.80
N PHE A 221 -12.27 -12.75 -9.99
CA PHE A 221 -12.44 -12.64 -8.55
C PHE A 221 -11.22 -12.02 -7.84
N GLU A 222 -10.01 -12.21 -8.36
CA GLU A 222 -8.79 -11.54 -7.87
C GLU A 222 -8.93 -10.00 -7.90
N ARG A 223 -9.69 -9.47 -8.87
CA ARG A 223 -9.83 -8.03 -9.10
C ARG A 223 -11.28 -7.52 -9.01
N ARG A 224 -12.19 -8.31 -8.48
CA ARG A 224 -13.60 -7.96 -8.29
C ARG A 224 -13.77 -6.70 -7.44
N ASN A 225 -14.71 -5.84 -7.79
CA ASN A 225 -15.05 -4.68 -6.99
C ASN A 225 -16.24 -4.97 -6.05
N LEU A 226 -16.39 -4.12 -5.03
CA LEU A 226 -17.52 -4.16 -4.09
C LEU A 226 -18.86 -3.94 -4.83
N GLY A 227 -19.84 -4.74 -4.51
CA GLY A 227 -21.18 -4.65 -5.11
C GLY A 227 -21.31 -5.32 -6.46
N GLU A 228 -20.29 -6.02 -6.93
CA GLU A 228 -20.29 -6.80 -8.17
C GLU A 228 -20.17 -8.31 -7.88
N ASP A 229 -20.77 -9.15 -8.75
CA ASP A 229 -20.53 -10.59 -8.74
C ASP A 229 -20.76 -11.17 -10.14
N LEU A 230 -20.28 -12.38 -10.40
CA LEU A 230 -20.54 -13.08 -11.66
C LEU A 230 -21.83 -13.90 -11.60
N HIS A 231 -22.53 -13.91 -12.74
CA HIS A 231 -23.54 -14.93 -12.97
C HIS A 231 -22.88 -16.31 -12.96
N PRO A 232 -23.49 -17.35 -12.35
CA PRO A 232 -22.91 -18.69 -12.29
C PRO A 232 -22.59 -19.29 -13.67
N ASP A 233 -23.43 -18.97 -14.67
CA ASP A 233 -23.27 -19.47 -16.02
C ASP A 233 -22.32 -18.56 -16.82
N ILE A 234 -21.13 -19.09 -17.09
CA ILE A 234 -20.15 -18.45 -17.97
C ILE A 234 -20.40 -18.98 -19.39
N VAL A 235 -20.58 -18.07 -20.35
CA VAL A 235 -20.90 -18.42 -21.74
C VAL A 235 -19.60 -18.64 -22.52
N ARG A 236 -19.41 -19.88 -23.02
CA ARG A 236 -18.38 -20.16 -24.02
C ARG A 236 -18.92 -19.74 -25.40
N MET A 237 -18.24 -18.75 -26.02
CA MET A 237 -18.59 -18.27 -27.35
C MET A 237 -18.26 -19.33 -28.42
N ARG A 238 -19.18 -19.56 -29.36
CA ARG A 238 -18.97 -20.43 -30.52
C ARG A 238 -18.34 -19.61 -31.65
N ASP A 239 -17.22 -20.08 -32.21
CA ASP A 239 -16.61 -19.47 -33.37
C ASP A 239 -17.45 -19.81 -34.64
N VAL A 240 -17.87 -18.75 -35.35
CA VAL A 240 -18.51 -18.86 -36.63
C VAL A 240 -17.50 -18.48 -37.71
N PRO A 241 -17.02 -19.46 -38.51
CA PRO A 241 -16.02 -19.19 -39.54
C PRO A 241 -16.61 -18.32 -40.65
N CYS A 242 -15.86 -17.31 -41.08
CA CYS A 242 -16.18 -16.44 -42.18
C CYS A 242 -15.06 -16.37 -43.22
N ASP A 243 -15.43 -16.18 -44.49
CA ASP A 243 -14.51 -16.05 -45.63
C ASP A 243 -14.51 -14.60 -46.12
N LEU A 244 -13.30 -14.00 -46.22
CA LEU A 244 -13.11 -12.65 -46.73
C LEU A 244 -12.79 -12.70 -48.23
N GLN A 245 -13.63 -12.11 -49.05
CA GLN A 245 -13.41 -11.99 -50.48
C GLN A 245 -12.95 -10.58 -50.83
N ALA A 246 -11.74 -10.45 -51.35
CA ALA A 246 -11.16 -9.16 -51.72
C ALA A 246 -10.25 -9.25 -52.95
N ASP A 247 -10.17 -8.14 -53.72
CA ASP A 247 -9.16 -7.89 -54.74
C ASP A 247 -8.17 -6.84 -54.21
N ILE A 248 -6.86 -7.12 -54.23
CA ILE A 248 -5.82 -6.21 -53.78
C ILE A 248 -4.79 -5.97 -54.87
N ASP A 249 -4.45 -4.70 -55.10
CA ASP A 249 -3.35 -4.31 -55.97
C ASP A 249 -2.10 -3.98 -55.11
N VAL A 250 -0.97 -4.60 -55.48
CA VAL A 250 0.27 -4.45 -54.73
C VAL A 250 1.36 -3.83 -55.59
N ALA A 251 2.20 -2.97 -54.97
CA ALA A 251 3.37 -2.36 -55.62
C ALA A 251 4.59 -2.41 -54.68
N GLY A 252 5.78 -2.15 -55.24
CA GLY A 252 7.02 -2.15 -54.52
C GLY A 252 7.76 -3.50 -54.51
N PRO A 253 8.88 -3.58 -53.74
CA PRO A 253 9.80 -4.72 -53.75
C PRO A 253 9.39 -5.87 -52.83
N ARG A 254 8.37 -5.69 -51.93
CA ARG A 254 7.91 -6.73 -51.02
C ARG A 254 7.29 -7.92 -51.77
N ASP A 255 7.49 -9.13 -51.20
CA ASP A 255 6.89 -10.32 -51.73
C ASP A 255 5.36 -10.30 -51.56
N ALA A 256 4.65 -10.79 -52.55
CA ALA A 256 3.18 -10.93 -52.51
C ALA A 256 2.70 -11.90 -51.41
N VAL A 257 3.50 -12.92 -51.09
CA VAL A 257 3.26 -13.85 -49.97
C VAL A 257 3.27 -13.12 -48.64
N ASP A 258 4.28 -12.26 -48.40
CA ASP A 258 4.40 -11.48 -47.18
C ASP A 258 3.25 -10.49 -46.99
N ILE A 259 2.86 -9.82 -48.06
CA ILE A 259 1.75 -8.87 -48.08
C ILE A 259 0.43 -9.60 -47.80
N LEU A 260 0.17 -10.72 -48.50
CA LEU A 260 -1.06 -11.48 -48.31
C LEU A 260 -1.16 -12.10 -46.91
N ALA A 261 -0.05 -12.61 -46.36
CA ALA A 261 -0.02 -13.13 -45.02
C ALA A 261 -0.34 -12.03 -43.98
N GLU A 262 0.22 -10.85 -44.17
CA GLU A 262 -0.05 -9.70 -43.28
C GLU A 262 -1.50 -9.20 -43.42
N VAL A 263 -2.07 -9.20 -44.62
CA VAL A 263 -3.50 -8.90 -44.85
C VAL A 263 -4.39 -9.87 -44.08
N TYR A 264 -4.15 -11.19 -44.19
CA TYR A 264 -4.93 -12.19 -43.45
C TYR A 264 -4.77 -12.03 -41.94
N ASP A 265 -3.57 -11.81 -41.44
CA ASP A 265 -3.29 -11.64 -40.02
C ASP A 265 -3.96 -10.39 -39.44
N ARG A 266 -3.88 -9.24 -40.13
CA ARG A 266 -4.51 -7.99 -39.70
C ARG A 266 -6.04 -8.07 -39.77
N CYS A 267 -6.59 -8.64 -40.83
CA CYS A 267 -8.03 -8.82 -40.96
C CYS A 267 -8.55 -9.83 -39.93
N ALA A 268 -7.85 -10.93 -39.67
CA ALA A 268 -8.23 -11.89 -38.64
C ALA A 268 -8.25 -11.25 -37.25
N ARG A 269 -7.21 -10.45 -36.90
CA ARG A 269 -7.17 -9.71 -35.64
C ARG A 269 -8.31 -8.69 -35.56
N HIS A 270 -8.62 -7.99 -36.63
CA HIS A 270 -9.70 -7.00 -36.66
C HIS A 270 -11.06 -7.65 -36.47
N ILE A 271 -11.33 -8.77 -37.15
CA ILE A 271 -12.57 -9.53 -37.04
C ILE A 271 -12.72 -10.19 -35.67
N ALA A 272 -11.65 -10.78 -35.13
CA ALA A 272 -11.66 -11.40 -33.80
C ALA A 272 -11.53 -10.37 -32.68
N ARG A 273 -11.35 -9.07 -32.97
CA ARG A 273 -10.96 -8.05 -31.99
C ARG A 273 -9.80 -8.47 -31.09
N ALA A 274 -8.87 -9.22 -31.67
CA ALA A 274 -7.74 -9.72 -30.92
C ALA A 274 -6.95 -8.57 -30.31
N ALA A 275 -6.71 -8.66 -29.01
CA ALA A 275 -5.92 -7.69 -28.29
C ALA A 275 -4.47 -7.65 -28.82
N VAL A 276 -3.98 -6.44 -29.09
CA VAL A 276 -2.59 -6.21 -29.50
C VAL A 276 -1.78 -5.94 -28.24
N SER A 277 -0.82 -6.84 -27.96
CA SER A 277 0.13 -6.63 -26.88
C SER A 277 1.29 -5.75 -27.35
N ARG A 278 1.63 -4.71 -26.57
CA ARG A 278 2.70 -3.75 -26.83
C ARG A 278 3.72 -3.78 -25.71
N THR A 279 4.96 -3.46 -26.04
CA THR A 279 6.02 -3.32 -25.05
C THR A 279 6.16 -1.87 -24.60
N LEU A 280 6.76 -1.64 -23.41
CA LEU A 280 7.06 -0.30 -22.90
C LEU A 280 7.93 0.51 -23.89
N ASP A 281 8.96 -0.11 -24.45
CA ASP A 281 9.87 0.54 -25.38
C ASP A 281 9.23 0.94 -26.73
N GLU A 282 8.24 0.17 -27.20
CA GLU A 282 7.46 0.55 -28.38
C GLU A 282 6.63 1.79 -28.12
N LEU A 283 5.90 1.83 -27.02
CA LEU A 283 5.05 2.96 -26.65
C LEU A 283 5.86 4.23 -26.36
N LEU A 284 7.03 4.09 -25.70
CA LEU A 284 7.96 5.22 -25.48
C LEU A 284 8.54 5.75 -26.79
N ARG A 285 8.93 4.86 -27.74
CA ARG A 285 9.42 5.28 -29.06
C ARG A 285 8.37 6.00 -29.91
N GLU A 286 7.09 5.67 -29.71
CA GLU A 286 5.96 6.37 -30.32
C GLU A 286 5.64 7.71 -29.63
N GLY A 287 6.33 8.03 -28.52
CA GLY A 287 6.19 9.30 -27.81
C GLY A 287 5.03 9.35 -26.83
N HIS A 288 4.49 8.20 -26.43
CA HIS A 288 3.46 8.16 -25.39
C HIS A 288 4.05 8.50 -24.02
N PRO A 289 3.45 9.41 -23.24
CA PRO A 289 3.91 9.71 -21.88
C PRO A 289 3.56 8.55 -20.92
N LEU A 290 4.32 8.42 -19.82
CA LEU A 290 4.18 7.32 -18.86
C LEU A 290 2.77 7.24 -18.25
N GLU A 291 2.15 8.39 -18.01
CA GLU A 291 0.79 8.48 -17.49
C GLU A 291 -0.22 7.76 -18.40
N ARG A 292 -0.08 7.94 -19.72
CA ARG A 292 -0.95 7.28 -20.71
C ARG A 292 -0.65 5.79 -20.82
N ILE A 293 0.63 5.41 -20.79
CA ILE A 293 1.07 4.02 -20.93
C ILE A 293 0.53 3.15 -19.79
N TYR A 294 0.64 3.67 -18.55
CA TYR A 294 0.22 2.93 -17.35
C TYR A 294 -1.26 3.14 -16.96
N THR A 295 -2.02 3.96 -17.66
CA THR A 295 -3.45 4.15 -17.40
C THR A 295 -4.24 2.87 -17.70
N GLY A 296 -5.15 2.48 -16.80
CA GLY A 296 -5.97 1.27 -16.89
C GLY A 296 -5.57 0.21 -15.87
N PRO A 297 -5.99 -1.05 -16.04
CA PRO A 297 -5.65 -2.10 -15.09
C PRO A 297 -4.15 -2.41 -15.10
N ALA A 298 -3.60 -2.75 -13.94
CA ALA A 298 -2.22 -3.25 -13.84
C ALA A 298 -2.10 -4.59 -14.56
N LEU A 299 -1.38 -4.62 -15.68
CA LEU A 299 -1.16 -5.80 -16.51
C LEU A 299 0.21 -6.42 -16.21
N ARG A 300 0.31 -7.75 -16.36
CA ARG A 300 1.52 -8.54 -16.06
C ARG A 300 2.39 -8.79 -17.29
N ASN A 301 1.77 -8.91 -18.49
CA ASN A 301 2.44 -9.41 -19.69
C ASN A 301 2.57 -8.37 -20.81
N GLY A 302 2.60 -7.09 -20.50
CA GLY A 302 2.70 -5.99 -21.45
C GLY A 302 1.50 -5.07 -21.38
N PHE A 303 1.36 -4.23 -22.41
CA PHE A 303 0.27 -3.28 -22.53
C PHE A 303 -0.69 -3.77 -23.62
N ILE A 304 -1.96 -3.89 -23.29
CA ILE A 304 -2.99 -4.30 -24.23
C ILE A 304 -3.68 -3.06 -24.78
N GLU A 305 -3.56 -2.87 -26.08
CA GLU A 305 -4.27 -1.82 -26.81
C GLU A 305 -5.64 -2.34 -27.20
N ASP A 306 -6.70 -1.67 -26.78
CA ASP A 306 -8.04 -2.00 -27.20
C ASP A 306 -8.29 -1.50 -28.62
N ALA A 307 -8.97 -2.31 -29.42
CA ALA A 307 -9.64 -1.78 -30.59
C ALA A 307 -10.64 -0.70 -30.13
N PRO A 308 -10.79 0.42 -30.89
CA PRO A 308 -11.72 1.46 -30.51
C PRO A 308 -13.10 0.89 -30.26
N ALA A 309 -13.60 1.09 -29.04
CA ALA A 309 -14.94 0.62 -28.68
C ALA A 309 -15.97 1.37 -29.53
N PRO A 310 -16.98 0.68 -30.10
CA PRO A 310 -18.09 1.38 -30.71
C PRO A 310 -18.81 2.21 -29.63
N GLU A 311 -19.04 3.46 -29.96
CA GLU A 311 -19.70 4.45 -29.10
C GLU A 311 -21.15 4.14 -28.94
N ALA A 312 -21.70 3.19 -28.47
CA ALA A 312 -23.09 3.07 -28.03
C ALA A 312 -23.51 1.62 -27.77
N GLY A 313 -24.00 1.44 -26.61
CA GLY A 313 -25.01 0.49 -26.16
C GLY A 313 -25.13 -0.82 -26.93
N TYR A 314 -24.89 -1.88 -26.26
CA TYR A 314 -25.08 -3.35 -26.45
C TYR A 314 -26.11 -3.86 -27.50
N ALA A 315 -26.46 -3.08 -28.52
CA ALA A 315 -27.19 -3.53 -29.69
C ALA A 315 -26.19 -4.13 -30.68
N THR A 316 -26.50 -5.28 -31.23
CA THR A 316 -25.80 -6.07 -32.25
C THR A 316 -24.68 -5.30 -32.95
N GLU A 317 -23.44 -5.56 -32.54
CA GLU A 317 -22.28 -4.93 -33.16
C GLU A 317 -22.15 -5.33 -34.59
N ARG A 318 -22.04 -4.36 -35.51
CA ARG A 318 -21.90 -4.56 -36.92
C ARG A 318 -20.47 -4.29 -37.37
N LEU A 319 -19.93 -5.21 -38.16
CA LEU A 319 -18.66 -5.06 -38.85
C LEU A 319 -18.91 -4.51 -40.25
N PHE A 320 -18.27 -3.39 -40.58
CA PHE A 320 -18.41 -2.77 -41.90
C PHE A 320 -17.28 -3.23 -42.84
N LEU A 321 -17.64 -3.47 -44.10
CA LEU A 321 -16.64 -3.83 -45.12
C LEU A 321 -15.65 -2.67 -45.39
N SER A 322 -16.06 -1.43 -45.15
CA SER A 322 -15.20 -0.24 -45.22
C SER A 322 -14.02 -0.30 -44.24
N ASP A 323 -14.28 -0.81 -43.04
CA ASP A 323 -13.25 -0.92 -42.01
C ASP A 323 -12.21 -1.97 -42.37
N LEU A 324 -12.68 -3.11 -42.91
CA LEU A 324 -11.80 -4.14 -43.47
C LEU A 324 -10.99 -3.62 -44.66
N THR A 325 -11.59 -2.79 -45.53
CA THR A 325 -10.86 -2.13 -46.60
C THR A 325 -9.76 -1.23 -46.07
N THR A 326 -10.04 -0.46 -45.05
CA THR A 326 -9.04 0.40 -44.38
C THR A 326 -7.91 -0.42 -43.76
N VAL A 327 -8.24 -1.54 -43.11
CA VAL A 327 -7.26 -2.47 -42.55
C VAL A 327 -6.36 -3.05 -43.64
N VAL A 328 -6.91 -3.48 -44.77
CA VAL A 328 -6.15 -4.00 -45.93
C VAL A 328 -5.22 -2.92 -46.49
N LEU A 329 -5.72 -1.71 -46.72
CA LEU A 329 -4.93 -0.57 -47.21
C LEU A 329 -3.80 -0.13 -46.24
N SER A 330 -3.94 -0.43 -44.95
CA SER A 330 -2.88 -0.12 -43.94
C SER A 330 -1.66 -1.03 -44.06
N VAL A 331 -1.73 -2.12 -44.87
CA VAL A 331 -0.61 -3.05 -45.06
C VAL A 331 0.41 -2.43 -46.03
N PRO A 332 1.67 -2.26 -45.61
CA PRO A 332 2.70 -1.69 -46.47
C PRO A 332 2.92 -2.50 -47.76
N GLY A 333 2.78 -1.85 -48.91
CA GLY A 333 2.88 -2.49 -50.24
C GLY A 333 1.54 -2.71 -50.92
N VAL A 334 0.41 -2.54 -50.24
CA VAL A 334 -0.92 -2.46 -50.86
C VAL A 334 -1.15 -1.03 -51.35
N VAL A 335 -1.55 -0.88 -52.60
CA VAL A 335 -1.81 0.41 -53.25
C VAL A 335 -3.31 0.66 -53.39
N ASP A 336 -4.06 -0.39 -53.68
CA ASP A 336 -5.50 -0.35 -53.80
C ASP A 336 -6.12 -1.64 -53.26
N ALA A 337 -7.30 -1.55 -52.67
CA ALA A 337 -8.00 -2.69 -52.13
C ALA A 337 -9.51 -2.52 -52.25
N ARG A 338 -10.16 -3.57 -52.75
CA ARG A 338 -11.59 -3.67 -52.80
C ARG A 338 -12.05 -4.91 -52.04
N VAL A 339 -12.66 -4.72 -50.86
CA VAL A 339 -13.32 -5.78 -50.13
C VAL A 339 -14.71 -6.01 -50.76
N VAL A 340 -14.92 -7.17 -51.34
CA VAL A 340 -16.12 -7.49 -52.10
C VAL A 340 -17.21 -8.05 -51.21
N ALA A 341 -16.86 -8.99 -50.30
CA ALA A 341 -17.80 -9.63 -49.42
C ALA A 341 -17.14 -10.25 -48.20
N LEU A 342 -17.87 -10.32 -47.10
CA LEU A 342 -17.59 -11.18 -45.98
C LEU A 342 -18.74 -12.18 -45.85
N ARG A 343 -18.45 -13.48 -46.00
CA ARG A 343 -19.41 -14.56 -45.96
C ARG A 343 -19.22 -15.41 -44.74
N ALA A 344 -20.26 -15.54 -43.93
CA ALA A 344 -20.30 -16.46 -42.81
C ALA A 344 -21.47 -17.43 -43.00
N GLU A 345 -21.47 -18.56 -42.34
CA GLU A 345 -22.45 -19.61 -42.43
C GLU A 345 -23.89 -19.05 -42.23
N GLY A 346 -24.67 -19.00 -43.35
CA GLY A 346 -26.02 -18.45 -43.33
C GLY A 346 -26.15 -16.92 -43.20
N ARG A 347 -25.07 -16.19 -43.35
CA ARG A 347 -25.00 -14.73 -43.16
C ARG A 347 -24.10 -14.10 -44.21
N GLU A 348 -24.67 -13.20 -44.98
CA GLU A 348 -23.89 -12.35 -45.89
C GLU A 348 -24.00 -10.90 -45.49
N ALA A 349 -22.97 -10.11 -45.83
CA ALA A 349 -22.99 -8.69 -45.60
C ALA A 349 -24.13 -8.02 -46.37
N THR A 350 -25.15 -7.54 -45.69
CA THR A 350 -26.21 -6.72 -46.22
C THR A 350 -25.93 -5.26 -46.01
N ALA A 351 -26.07 -4.43 -47.05
CA ALA A 351 -25.80 -3.00 -47.02
C ALA A 351 -24.36 -2.66 -46.56
N GLY A 352 -23.34 -3.48 -46.91
CA GLY A 352 -21.93 -3.23 -46.60
C GLY A 352 -21.53 -3.54 -45.17
N SER A 353 -22.40 -4.16 -44.37
CA SER A 353 -22.07 -4.58 -43.00
C SER A 353 -22.67 -5.95 -42.66
N VAL A 354 -22.03 -6.64 -41.71
CA VAL A 354 -22.48 -7.94 -41.21
C VAL A 354 -22.59 -7.91 -39.70
N GLU A 355 -23.52 -8.64 -39.10
CA GLU A 355 -23.52 -8.85 -37.66
C GLU A 355 -22.26 -9.60 -37.26
N TRP A 356 -21.52 -9.02 -36.34
CA TRP A 356 -20.20 -9.51 -35.99
C TRP A 356 -20.25 -10.49 -34.82
N ARG A 357 -21.18 -10.30 -33.88
CA ARG A 357 -21.29 -11.07 -32.65
C ARG A 357 -22.76 -11.25 -32.25
N GLY A 358 -23.09 -12.41 -31.71
CA GLY A 358 -24.35 -12.70 -31.03
C GLY A 358 -24.16 -13.00 -29.55
N PRO A 359 -25.21 -13.43 -28.87
CA PRO A 359 -25.12 -13.70 -27.42
C PRO A 359 -24.21 -14.89 -27.07
N ASP A 360 -24.00 -15.83 -27.99
CA ASP A 360 -23.27 -17.10 -27.82
C ASP A 360 -22.30 -17.44 -28.96
N TRP A 361 -22.11 -16.53 -29.94
CA TRP A 361 -21.23 -16.75 -31.09
C TRP A 361 -20.48 -15.47 -31.49
N ALA A 362 -19.30 -15.63 -32.10
CA ALA A 362 -18.52 -14.56 -32.71
C ALA A 362 -17.92 -14.99 -34.04
N LEU A 363 -17.70 -14.03 -34.96
CA LEU A 363 -17.05 -14.31 -36.24
C LEU A 363 -15.55 -14.60 -36.03
N SER A 364 -15.06 -15.58 -36.80
CA SER A 364 -13.63 -15.90 -36.86
C SER A 364 -13.22 -16.03 -38.33
N LEU A 365 -12.18 -15.28 -38.76
CA LEU A 365 -11.75 -15.36 -40.17
C LEU A 365 -11.09 -16.71 -40.44
N ARG A 366 -11.64 -17.43 -41.42
CA ARG A 366 -11.05 -18.67 -41.91
C ARG A 366 -9.75 -18.33 -42.64
N LEU A 367 -8.67 -18.95 -42.23
CA LEU A 367 -7.42 -18.84 -42.93
C LEU A 367 -7.34 -19.84 -44.07
N PRO A 368 -6.67 -19.49 -45.18
CA PRO A 368 -6.50 -20.43 -46.27
C PRO A 368 -5.80 -21.69 -45.79
N ASP A 369 -6.25 -22.85 -46.29
CA ASP A 369 -5.67 -24.17 -46.07
C ASP A 369 -5.48 -24.90 -47.40
N ARG A 370 -4.83 -26.08 -47.35
CA ARG A 370 -4.58 -26.89 -48.53
C ARG A 370 -5.86 -27.19 -49.34
N ASP A 371 -6.95 -27.40 -48.60
CA ASP A 371 -8.24 -27.77 -49.16
C ASP A 371 -9.15 -26.54 -49.35
N VAL A 372 -8.79 -25.37 -48.78
CA VAL A 372 -9.54 -24.11 -48.90
C VAL A 372 -8.61 -23.03 -49.46
N PRO A 373 -8.65 -22.75 -50.75
CA PRO A 373 -7.77 -21.75 -51.36
C PRO A 373 -8.12 -20.34 -50.88
N SER A 374 -7.13 -19.41 -50.98
CA SER A 374 -7.34 -18.01 -50.69
C SER A 374 -8.46 -17.41 -51.53
N THR A 375 -9.41 -16.74 -50.90
CA THR A 375 -10.48 -15.96 -51.54
C THR A 375 -10.05 -14.50 -51.80
N ILE A 376 -8.80 -14.13 -51.47
CA ILE A 376 -8.24 -12.84 -51.76
C ILE A 376 -7.35 -12.96 -53.00
N SER A 377 -7.64 -12.19 -54.05
CA SER A 377 -6.83 -12.14 -55.25
C SER A 377 -5.80 -11.02 -55.16
N VAL A 378 -4.54 -11.35 -55.44
CA VAL A 378 -3.43 -10.38 -55.40
C VAL A 378 -3.02 -10.04 -56.82
N ARG A 379 -3.00 -8.74 -57.17
CA ARG A 379 -2.61 -8.28 -58.49
C ARG A 379 -1.37 -7.39 -58.37
N ARG A 380 -0.46 -7.52 -59.33
CA ARG A 380 0.69 -6.63 -59.46
C ARG A 380 0.76 -6.13 -60.89
N ARG A 381 0.68 -4.80 -61.10
CA ARG A 381 0.61 -4.17 -62.42
C ARG A 381 -0.51 -4.77 -63.31
N GLY A 382 -1.69 -5.03 -62.70
CA GLY A 382 -2.87 -5.59 -63.41
C GLY A 382 -2.87 -7.13 -63.58
N ASN A 383 -1.76 -7.82 -63.35
CA ASN A 383 -1.65 -9.28 -63.50
C ASN A 383 -1.86 -9.98 -62.15
N VAL A 384 -2.61 -11.07 -62.13
CA VAL A 384 -2.77 -11.90 -60.92
C VAL A 384 -1.47 -12.60 -60.57
N VAL A 385 -1.03 -12.45 -59.33
CA VAL A 385 0.19 -13.08 -58.81
C VAL A 385 -0.23 -14.37 -58.09
N PRO A 386 0.20 -15.56 -58.57
CA PRO A 386 -0.04 -16.81 -57.89
C PRO A 386 0.76 -16.84 -56.56
N VAL A 387 0.10 -17.15 -55.47
CA VAL A 387 0.72 -17.29 -54.14
C VAL A 387 0.73 -18.78 -53.79
N ALA A 388 1.94 -19.32 -53.49
CA ALA A 388 2.08 -20.71 -53.09
C ALA A 388 1.56 -20.90 -51.66
N TRP A 389 0.65 -21.88 -51.50
CA TRP A 389 0.03 -22.17 -50.20
C TRP A 389 1.04 -22.45 -49.06
N ASN A 390 2.06 -23.27 -49.33
CA ASN A 390 3.03 -23.65 -48.33
C ASN A 390 3.82 -22.44 -47.77
N ASP A 391 4.14 -21.47 -48.62
CA ASP A 391 4.86 -20.26 -48.23
C ASP A 391 3.95 -19.31 -47.44
N LEU A 392 2.70 -19.15 -47.86
CA LEU A 392 1.69 -18.38 -47.16
C LEU A 392 1.45 -18.94 -45.74
N ARG A 393 1.26 -20.26 -45.64
CA ARG A 393 1.08 -20.91 -44.33
C ARG A 393 2.26 -20.69 -43.41
N ARG A 394 3.49 -20.91 -43.89
CA ARG A 394 4.70 -20.69 -43.08
C ARG A 394 4.75 -19.26 -42.56
N ARG A 395 4.47 -18.32 -43.44
CA ARG A 395 4.52 -16.91 -43.08
C ARG A 395 3.45 -16.51 -42.05
N LEU A 396 2.24 -17.04 -42.16
CA LEU A 396 1.16 -16.89 -41.17
C LEU A 396 1.53 -17.49 -39.83
N GLU A 397 2.16 -18.68 -39.80
CA GLU A 397 2.69 -19.32 -38.60
C GLU A 397 3.77 -18.46 -37.93
N ASP A 398 4.69 -17.86 -38.70
CA ASP A 398 5.73 -16.95 -38.23
C ASP A 398 5.13 -15.69 -37.59
N LEU A 399 4.17 -15.03 -38.22
CA LEU A 399 3.49 -13.85 -37.70
C LEU A 399 2.76 -14.13 -36.39
N ARG A 400 2.09 -15.28 -36.28
CA ARG A 400 1.38 -15.72 -35.07
C ARG A 400 2.33 -16.10 -33.96
N SER A 401 3.46 -16.74 -34.26
CA SER A 401 4.47 -17.09 -33.27
C SER A 401 5.18 -15.86 -32.71
N ALA A 402 5.47 -14.87 -33.55
CA ALA A 402 6.02 -13.59 -33.12
C ALA A 402 5.09 -12.88 -32.11
N GLY A 403 3.79 -12.81 -32.41
CA GLY A 403 2.78 -12.22 -31.50
C GLY A 403 2.68 -12.93 -30.14
N ARG A 404 2.93 -14.24 -30.08
CA ARG A 404 2.95 -15.02 -28.83
C ARG A 404 4.24 -14.84 -28.04
N SER A 405 5.36 -14.68 -28.72
CA SER A 405 6.69 -14.47 -28.10
C SER A 405 6.76 -13.15 -27.32
N HIS A 406 6.04 -12.11 -27.77
CA HIS A 406 5.97 -10.83 -27.06
C HIS A 406 5.31 -10.95 -25.67
N ARG A 407 4.36 -11.88 -25.50
CA ARG A 407 3.72 -12.12 -24.19
C ARG A 407 4.64 -12.82 -23.18
N ALA A 408 5.64 -13.56 -23.62
CA ALA A 408 6.48 -14.39 -22.75
C ALA A 408 7.66 -13.64 -22.11
N HIS A 409 8.06 -12.47 -22.62
CA HIS A 409 9.25 -11.73 -22.17
C HIS A 409 8.93 -10.53 -21.25
N GLY A 410 7.66 -10.37 -20.80
CA GLY A 410 7.14 -9.09 -20.39
C GLY A 410 7.61 -8.56 -19.02
N LEU A 411 7.57 -9.35 -17.95
CA LEU A 411 7.63 -8.78 -16.60
C LEU A 411 9.02 -8.34 -16.13
N THR A 412 10.03 -9.17 -16.31
CA THR A 412 11.38 -8.90 -15.79
C THR A 412 12.07 -7.76 -16.56
N GLU A 413 11.91 -7.77 -17.87
CA GLU A 413 12.51 -6.77 -18.77
C GLU A 413 11.81 -5.42 -18.64
N GLN A 414 10.47 -5.41 -18.53
CA GLN A 414 9.70 -4.19 -18.31
C GLN A 414 9.97 -3.57 -16.93
N ALA A 415 10.07 -4.39 -15.87
CA ALA A 415 10.42 -3.91 -14.54
C ALA A 415 11.83 -3.31 -14.50
N ALA A 416 12.81 -3.96 -15.16
CA ALA A 416 14.17 -3.43 -15.27
C ALA A 416 14.18 -2.09 -16.02
N ARG A 417 13.44 -2.00 -17.12
CA ARG A 417 13.34 -0.78 -17.92
C ARG A 417 12.63 0.35 -17.16
N ALA A 418 11.55 0.05 -16.45
CA ALA A 418 10.86 1.01 -15.60
C ALA A 418 11.78 1.53 -14.49
N ALA A 419 12.62 0.67 -13.90
CA ALA A 419 13.59 1.06 -12.87
C ALA A 419 14.70 2.00 -13.43
N GLU A 420 15.06 1.89 -14.70
CA GLU A 420 16.03 2.79 -15.35
C GLU A 420 15.48 4.22 -15.52
N LEU A 421 14.17 4.39 -15.59
CA LEU A 421 13.50 5.68 -15.72
C LEU A 421 13.37 6.43 -14.38
N LEU A 422 13.65 5.77 -13.26
CA LEU A 422 13.56 6.39 -11.94
C LEU A 422 14.69 7.40 -11.71
N PRO A 423 14.43 8.52 -11.02
CA PRO A 423 15.45 9.49 -10.65
C PRO A 423 16.58 8.86 -9.84
N ARG A 424 17.80 9.28 -10.13
CA ARG A 424 19.02 8.89 -9.42
C ARG A 424 19.71 10.13 -8.88
N GLY A 425 20.28 10.03 -7.68
CA GLY A 425 21.06 11.10 -7.07
C GLY A 425 22.48 10.67 -6.77
N VAL A 426 23.25 11.60 -6.23
CA VAL A 426 24.63 11.37 -5.80
C VAL A 426 24.67 11.44 -4.27
N HIS A 427 25.17 10.39 -3.61
CA HIS A 427 25.36 10.43 -2.17
C HIS A 427 26.35 11.53 -1.77
N ARG A 428 25.91 12.41 -0.88
CA ARG A 428 26.72 13.52 -0.37
C ARG A 428 26.88 13.42 1.14
N LYS A 429 28.07 13.71 1.61
CA LYS A 429 28.36 13.84 3.04
C LYS A 429 28.09 15.28 3.46
N LEU A 430 26.90 15.54 4.00
CA LEU A 430 26.40 16.88 4.32
C LEU A 430 26.70 17.35 5.73
N ASP A 431 27.06 16.44 6.66
CA ASP A 431 27.30 16.72 8.07
C ASP A 431 28.70 17.28 8.39
N THR A 432 29.58 17.32 7.42
CA THR A 432 30.94 17.82 7.64
C THR A 432 30.92 19.33 7.90
N TYR A 433 31.22 19.73 9.12
CA TYR A 433 31.30 21.13 9.53
C TYR A 433 32.74 21.63 9.57
N VAL A 434 32.98 22.82 9.00
CA VAL A 434 34.25 23.58 9.11
C VAL A 434 34.00 24.83 9.93
N SER A 435 34.83 25.05 10.93
CA SER A 435 34.62 26.17 11.88
C SER A 435 34.84 27.52 11.20
N VAL A 436 33.91 28.46 11.42
CA VAL A 436 34.07 29.85 10.95
C VAL A 436 35.23 30.56 11.68
N GLN A 437 35.70 30.06 12.81
CA GLN A 437 36.84 30.61 13.54
C GLN A 437 38.15 30.50 12.74
N ASP A 438 38.27 29.56 11.81
CA ASP A 438 39.45 29.42 10.94
C ASP A 438 39.58 30.56 9.89
N HIS A 439 38.46 31.25 9.63
CA HIS A 439 38.36 32.35 8.66
C HIS A 439 38.52 33.73 9.31
N LEU A 440 38.52 33.80 10.64
CA LEU A 440 38.72 35.06 11.36
C LEU A 440 40.19 35.50 11.31
N PRO A 441 40.47 36.81 11.32
CA PRO A 441 41.84 37.33 11.36
C PRO A 441 42.68 36.74 12.48
N ALA A 442 43.93 36.41 12.21
CA ALA A 442 44.84 35.76 13.18
C ALA A 442 45.04 36.58 14.50
N ILE A 443 44.77 37.88 14.47
CA ILE A 443 44.86 38.75 15.67
C ILE A 443 43.88 38.31 16.77
N TYR A 444 42.74 37.66 16.42
CA TYR A 444 41.79 37.14 17.43
C TYR A 444 42.30 35.89 18.16
N GLY A 445 43.29 35.19 17.60
CA GLY A 445 43.87 33.97 18.19
C GLY A 445 42.90 32.79 18.29
N LEU A 446 41.92 32.67 17.39
CA LEU A 446 40.84 31.66 17.43
C LEU A 446 41.10 30.46 16.53
N GLY A 447 41.62 30.67 15.34
CA GLY A 447 41.80 29.62 14.34
C GLY A 447 42.76 28.52 14.75
N ARG A 448 43.12 27.69 13.80
CA ARG A 448 43.94 26.46 13.97
C ARG A 448 45.24 26.70 14.75
N TYR A 449 45.87 27.86 14.62
CA TYR A 449 47.14 28.18 15.26
C TYR A 449 47.00 28.80 16.66
N GLY A 450 45.81 29.26 17.03
CA GLY A 450 45.51 29.82 18.32
C GLY A 450 46.36 31.07 18.70
N VAL A 451 46.50 31.29 19.98
CA VAL A 451 47.39 32.35 20.55
C VAL A 451 48.77 31.76 20.82
N PRO A 452 49.89 32.42 20.47
CA PRO A 452 51.23 31.96 20.83
C PRO A 452 51.33 31.61 22.32
N THR A 453 52.05 30.56 22.67
CA THR A 453 52.25 30.09 24.07
C THR A 453 52.96 31.12 24.91
N THR A 454 53.74 32.03 24.29
CA THR A 454 54.44 33.14 24.93
C THR A 454 53.56 34.34 25.19
N ALA A 455 52.30 34.35 24.75
CA ALA A 455 51.42 35.49 24.96
C ALA A 455 50.95 35.58 26.42
N PRO A 456 50.69 36.83 26.93
CA PRO A 456 50.18 37.01 28.28
C PRO A 456 48.94 36.18 28.60
N ALA A 457 48.86 35.69 29.83
CA ALA A 457 47.72 34.85 30.28
C ALA A 457 46.36 35.51 30.05
N GLN A 458 46.25 36.81 30.17
CA GLN A 458 45.05 37.59 29.92
C GLN A 458 44.61 37.49 28.44
N ARG A 459 45.52 37.50 27.49
CA ARG A 459 45.23 37.36 26.06
C ARG A 459 44.79 35.96 25.73
N GLN A 460 45.42 34.94 26.35
CA GLN A 460 44.99 33.56 26.20
C GLN A 460 43.56 33.35 26.75
N ALA A 461 43.28 33.94 27.93
CA ALA A 461 41.96 33.88 28.54
C ALA A 461 40.85 34.54 27.66
N ARG A 462 41.15 35.74 27.12
CA ARG A 462 40.23 36.44 26.20
C ARG A 462 39.97 35.66 24.92
N ALA A 463 40.97 35.06 24.34
CA ALA A 463 40.81 34.22 23.14
C ALA A 463 39.93 32.97 23.45
N ARG A 464 40.13 32.34 24.64
CA ARG A 464 39.29 31.22 25.08
C ARG A 464 37.81 31.62 25.30
N GLN A 465 37.58 32.80 25.90
CA GLN A 465 36.22 33.33 26.11
C GLN A 465 35.52 33.58 24.76
N LEU A 466 36.20 34.23 23.81
CA LEU A 466 35.65 34.48 22.49
C LEU A 466 35.42 33.18 21.70
N LYS A 467 36.35 32.23 21.82
CA LYS A 467 36.17 30.87 21.23
C LYS A 467 34.91 30.19 21.78
N ALA A 468 34.71 30.17 23.10
CA ALA A 468 33.53 29.62 23.74
C ALA A 468 32.23 30.30 23.28
N TYR A 469 32.26 31.63 23.16
CA TYR A 469 31.11 32.39 22.66
C TYR A 469 30.71 32.01 21.22
N LEU A 470 31.69 31.95 20.30
CA LEU A 470 31.44 31.59 18.91
C LEU A 470 30.99 30.15 18.73
N VAL A 471 31.53 29.22 19.54
CA VAL A 471 31.12 27.81 19.48
C VAL A 471 29.62 27.65 19.73
N MET A 472 28.99 28.44 20.56
CA MET A 472 27.53 28.38 20.75
C MET A 472 26.76 28.75 19.49
N GLN A 473 27.25 29.73 18.73
CA GLN A 473 26.64 30.12 17.45
C GLN A 473 26.90 29.07 16.35
N GLU A 474 28.15 28.61 16.28
CA GLU A 474 28.53 27.57 15.32
C GLU A 474 27.82 26.26 15.56
N GLN A 475 27.45 25.97 16.81
CA GLN A 475 26.71 24.77 17.17
C GLN A 475 25.33 24.72 16.43
N ALA A 476 24.68 25.87 16.23
CA ALA A 476 23.45 25.94 15.48
C ALA A 476 23.64 25.56 13.99
N ILE A 477 24.75 26.00 13.39
CA ILE A 477 25.13 25.66 12.00
C ILE A 477 25.43 24.17 11.89
N ALA A 478 26.28 23.62 12.77
CA ALA A 478 26.62 22.21 12.79
C ALA A 478 25.37 21.32 12.98
N GLN A 479 24.46 21.76 13.87
CA GLN A 479 23.17 21.09 14.08
C GLN A 479 22.29 21.11 12.82
N GLY A 480 22.26 22.21 12.07
CA GLY A 480 21.56 22.31 10.78
C GLY A 480 22.09 21.30 9.77
N LEU A 481 23.41 21.18 9.64
CA LEU A 481 24.06 20.22 8.76
C LEU A 481 23.77 18.77 9.16
N ALA A 482 23.75 18.47 10.45
CA ALA A 482 23.36 17.15 10.94
C ALA A 482 21.91 16.80 10.55
N GLN A 483 20.98 17.77 10.61
CA GLN A 483 19.61 17.54 10.15
C GLN A 483 19.53 17.28 8.64
N LEU A 484 20.31 18.00 7.84
CA LEU A 484 20.36 17.79 6.38
C LEU A 484 20.92 16.41 6.02
N GLN A 485 21.96 15.95 6.71
CA GLN A 485 22.54 14.62 6.49
C GLN A 485 21.51 13.50 6.72
N HIS A 486 20.62 13.68 7.69
CA HIS A 486 19.63 12.70 8.09
C HIS A 486 18.21 13.00 7.57
N LEU A 487 18.12 13.80 6.52
CA LEU A 487 16.81 14.14 5.92
C LEU A 487 16.09 12.89 5.41
N ARG A 488 16.84 11.95 4.83
CA ARG A 488 16.32 10.65 4.37
C ARG A 488 15.65 9.88 5.51
N GLU A 489 16.31 9.78 6.67
CA GLU A 489 15.78 9.08 7.84
C GLU A 489 14.57 9.80 8.44
N LEU A 490 14.52 11.14 8.33
CA LEU A 490 13.36 11.93 8.76
C LEU A 490 12.11 11.58 7.94
N PHE A 491 12.24 11.36 6.64
CA PHE A 491 11.14 10.97 5.75
C PHE A 491 10.88 9.46 5.68
N SER A 492 11.75 8.64 6.27
CA SER A 492 11.62 7.18 6.23
C SER A 492 10.35 6.69 6.93
N VAL A 493 9.61 5.80 6.27
CA VAL A 493 8.43 5.08 6.78
C VAL A 493 8.76 3.64 7.20
N ALA A 494 10.04 3.28 7.20
CA ALA A 494 10.50 1.95 7.59
C ALA A 494 10.02 1.58 9.02
N PRO A 495 9.72 0.31 9.29
CA PRO A 495 9.31 -0.13 10.60
C PRO A 495 10.33 0.25 11.69
N GLY A 496 9.87 0.89 12.76
CA GLY A 496 10.74 1.32 13.85
C GLY A 496 11.50 2.64 13.64
N ALA A 497 11.37 3.31 12.50
CA ALA A 497 11.97 4.61 12.22
C ALA A 497 11.26 5.73 12.99
N ARG A 498 11.58 5.92 14.26
CA ARG A 498 10.94 6.91 15.16
C ARG A 498 11.76 8.17 15.38
N GLN A 499 13.05 8.14 15.05
CA GLN A 499 13.95 9.26 15.28
C GLN A 499 13.63 10.45 14.35
N GLY A 500 13.61 11.65 14.92
CA GLY A 500 13.34 12.89 14.20
C GLY A 500 14.30 14.02 14.57
N LEU A 501 15.28 13.76 15.45
CA LEU A 501 16.31 14.70 15.85
C LEU A 501 17.66 14.01 15.86
N TRP A 502 18.62 14.57 15.15
CA TRP A 502 20.02 14.14 15.14
C TRP A 502 20.88 15.27 15.65
N THR A 503 21.81 14.95 16.52
CA THR A 503 22.65 15.94 17.18
C THR A 503 24.12 15.73 16.81
N GLN A 504 24.81 16.84 16.51
CA GLN A 504 26.22 16.85 16.23
C GLN A 504 26.87 17.93 17.13
N MET A 505 27.59 17.48 18.14
CA MET A 505 28.36 18.40 18.94
C MET A 505 29.70 18.73 18.27
N ILE A 506 30.07 20.02 18.29
CA ILE A 506 31.36 20.46 17.80
C ILE A 506 32.45 19.96 18.75
N GLY A 507 33.35 19.12 18.24
CA GLY A 507 34.42 18.51 19.00
C GLY A 507 35.77 19.18 18.81
N PRO A 508 36.79 18.77 19.58
CA PRO A 508 38.16 19.33 19.51
C PRO A 508 38.87 19.06 18.19
N LYS A 509 38.36 18.14 17.35
CA LYS A 509 38.87 17.92 15.98
C LYS A 509 38.47 19.04 15.02
N VAL A 510 37.34 19.70 15.27
CA VAL A 510 36.81 20.81 14.47
C VAL A 510 37.34 22.15 15.02
N VAL A 511 37.29 22.34 16.34
CA VAL A 511 37.77 23.54 16.99
C VAL A 511 38.89 23.17 18.01
N PRO A 512 40.15 23.39 17.65
CA PRO A 512 41.27 23.07 18.56
C PRO A 512 41.20 23.81 19.90
N GLY A 513 41.53 23.12 20.98
CA GLY A 513 41.45 23.66 22.35
C GLY A 513 40.05 23.65 22.98
N LEU A 514 39.05 23.10 22.30
CA LEU A 514 37.67 23.03 22.80
C LEU A 514 37.52 22.07 23.99
N LYS A 515 38.39 21.06 24.09
CA LYS A 515 38.37 20.10 25.19
C LYS A 515 38.45 20.78 26.57
N GLU A 516 39.18 21.89 26.65
CA GLU A 516 39.33 22.65 27.89
C GLU A 516 38.10 23.49 28.26
N LEU A 517 37.17 23.68 27.32
CA LEU A 517 35.97 24.49 27.52
C LEU A 517 34.76 23.63 27.92
N TYR A 518 34.77 22.34 27.62
CA TYR A 518 33.71 21.41 28.07
C TYR A 518 34.06 20.87 29.47
N LYS A 519 33.03 20.80 30.33
CA LYS A 519 33.17 20.19 31.67
C LYS A 519 33.16 18.67 31.60
N GLU A 520 32.44 18.13 30.59
CA GLU A 520 32.23 16.72 30.34
C GLU A 520 32.48 16.40 28.88
N ALA A 521 32.42 15.11 28.49
CA ALA A 521 32.55 14.70 27.12
C ALA A 521 31.43 15.31 26.23
N PRO A 522 31.70 15.68 24.96
CA PRO A 522 30.71 16.30 24.09
C PRO A 522 29.40 15.53 23.98
N GLU A 523 29.44 14.20 24.01
CA GLU A 523 28.27 13.32 23.93
C GLU A 523 27.37 13.48 25.16
N VAL A 524 27.95 13.57 26.37
CA VAL A 524 27.21 13.78 27.62
C VAL A 524 26.58 15.18 27.64
N VAL A 525 27.33 16.18 27.17
CA VAL A 525 26.81 17.57 27.04
C VAL A 525 25.66 17.59 26.01
N SER A 526 25.78 16.86 24.89
CA SER A 526 24.72 16.73 23.87
C SER A 526 23.44 16.20 24.50
N ASP A 527 23.53 15.12 25.25
CA ASP A 527 22.36 14.51 25.89
C ASP A 527 21.71 15.46 26.91
N ALA A 528 22.53 16.10 27.73
CA ALA A 528 22.03 17.04 28.74
C ALA A 528 21.32 18.27 28.11
N VAL A 529 21.82 18.76 26.97
CA VAL A 529 21.27 19.94 26.28
C VAL A 529 20.06 19.62 25.45
N TYR A 530 20.12 18.54 24.67
CA TYR A 530 19.07 18.28 23.63
C TYR A 530 17.96 17.36 24.12
N LYS A 531 18.24 16.35 24.97
CA LYS A 531 17.25 15.36 25.40
C LYS A 531 16.02 15.97 26.10
N PRO A 532 16.09 17.02 26.93
CA PRO A 532 14.90 17.67 27.49
C PRO A 532 13.99 18.33 26.46
N PHE A 533 14.52 18.67 25.28
CA PHE A 533 13.82 19.35 24.21
C PHE A 533 13.52 18.42 23.03
N ASP A 534 13.87 17.13 23.14
CA ASP A 534 13.62 16.18 22.08
C ASP A 534 12.12 15.96 21.88
N ARG A 535 11.65 16.30 20.70
CA ARG A 535 10.29 16.07 20.21
C ARG A 535 10.32 15.32 18.88
N SER A 536 11.14 14.28 18.83
CA SER A 536 11.36 13.47 17.61
C SER A 536 10.07 12.97 17.01
N ALA A 537 9.18 12.36 17.80
CA ALA A 537 7.90 11.85 17.31
C ALA A 537 7.05 12.96 16.66
N ARG A 538 6.95 14.14 17.28
CA ARG A 538 6.18 15.26 16.73
C ARG A 538 6.80 15.81 15.44
N ARG A 539 8.14 15.90 15.37
CA ARG A 539 8.85 16.38 14.18
C ARG A 539 8.66 15.38 13.03
N LYS A 540 8.84 14.10 13.32
CA LYS A 540 8.61 13.01 12.36
C LYS A 540 7.16 12.99 11.86
N ASN A 541 6.17 13.13 12.75
CA ASN A 541 4.77 13.22 12.37
C ASN A 541 4.50 14.34 11.36
N ARG A 542 5.13 15.53 11.55
CA ARG A 542 5.00 16.64 10.59
C ARG A 542 5.64 16.35 9.24
N ALA A 543 6.79 15.64 9.22
CA ALA A 543 7.43 15.22 7.97
C ALA A 543 6.54 14.22 7.21
N LEU A 544 5.93 13.26 7.91
CA LEU A 544 5.00 12.31 7.29
C LEU A 544 3.70 12.99 6.82
N ASP A 545 3.23 14.05 7.50
CA ASP A 545 2.11 14.87 7.00
C ASP A 545 2.41 15.51 5.65
N HIS A 546 3.67 15.95 5.46
CA HIS A 546 4.10 16.49 4.18
C HIS A 546 4.06 15.42 3.08
N LEU A 547 4.53 14.19 3.35
CA LEU A 547 4.44 13.09 2.38
C LEU A 547 2.98 12.75 2.05
N LEU A 548 2.07 12.72 3.03
CA LEU A 548 0.64 12.50 2.80
C LEU A 548 0.04 13.58 1.90
N ALA A 549 0.42 14.84 2.12
CA ALA A 549 -0.06 15.96 1.29
C ALA A 549 0.39 15.86 -0.18
N LEU A 550 1.57 15.28 -0.47
CA LEU A 550 2.02 15.01 -1.83
C LEU A 550 1.09 14.04 -2.58
N HIS A 551 0.45 13.13 -1.87
CA HIS A 551 -0.53 12.21 -2.43
C HIS A 551 -1.98 12.76 -2.41
N GLY A 552 -2.18 14.02 -2.03
CA GLY A 552 -3.50 14.61 -1.89
C GLY A 552 -4.33 14.03 -0.75
N GLU A 553 -3.71 13.29 0.16
CA GLU A 553 -4.38 12.66 1.30
C GLU A 553 -4.23 13.51 2.56
N THR A 554 -5.33 13.67 3.28
CA THR A 554 -5.35 14.27 4.61
C THR A 554 -5.65 13.18 5.62
N TYR A 555 -4.71 12.90 6.50
CA TYR A 555 -4.95 12.01 7.61
C TYR A 555 -5.69 12.75 8.72
N THR A 556 -6.85 12.26 9.12
CA THR A 556 -7.73 12.89 10.12
C THR A 556 -7.21 12.78 11.55
N GLN A 557 -5.92 12.97 11.75
CA GLN A 557 -5.23 12.72 13.02
C GLN A 557 -5.67 13.63 14.15
N ASN A 558 -5.97 14.88 13.85
CA ASN A 558 -6.43 15.80 14.89
C ASN A 558 -7.75 15.31 15.51
N SER A 559 -8.60 14.72 14.68
CA SER A 559 -9.84 14.07 15.16
C SER A 559 -9.54 12.82 15.98
N MET A 560 -8.54 12.02 15.58
CA MET A 560 -8.15 10.81 16.33
C MET A 560 -7.59 11.13 17.72
N ARG A 561 -6.84 12.20 17.87
CA ARG A 561 -6.24 12.59 19.17
C ARG A 561 -7.27 12.77 20.28
N GLN A 562 -8.46 13.28 19.97
CA GLN A 562 -9.51 13.47 20.97
C GLN A 562 -10.01 12.16 21.56
N PHE A 563 -9.91 11.04 20.81
CA PHE A 563 -10.33 9.71 21.27
C PHE A 563 -9.20 8.93 21.97
N LEU A 564 -8.00 9.47 22.01
CA LEU A 564 -6.82 8.86 22.64
C LEU A 564 -6.50 9.44 24.03
N GLY A 565 -7.43 10.17 24.64
CA GLY A 565 -7.23 10.81 25.95
C GLY A 565 -6.94 9.85 27.13
N HIS A 566 -7.14 8.55 26.91
CA HIS A 566 -6.77 7.49 27.87
C HIS A 566 -5.28 7.09 27.80
N LEU A 567 -4.57 7.53 26.74
CA LEU A 567 -3.14 7.30 26.53
C LEU A 567 -2.32 8.49 27.04
N SER A 568 -1.05 8.24 27.33
CA SER A 568 -0.10 9.35 27.55
C SER A 568 0.15 10.11 26.24
N PRO A 569 0.60 11.38 26.28
CA PRO A 569 0.95 12.11 25.07
C PRO A 569 1.97 11.39 24.19
N GLU A 570 2.96 10.73 24.79
CA GLU A 570 4.01 9.97 24.10
C GLU A 570 3.44 8.70 23.43
N GLU A 571 2.59 7.96 24.14
CA GLU A 571 1.89 6.78 23.60
C GLU A 571 0.98 7.18 22.42
N SER A 572 0.26 8.29 22.55
CA SER A 572 -0.60 8.82 21.51
C SER A 572 0.20 9.22 20.25
N GLU A 573 1.29 9.98 20.41
CA GLU A 573 2.15 10.38 19.28
C GLU A 573 2.80 9.17 18.60
N THR A 574 3.19 8.15 19.37
CA THR A 574 3.76 6.92 18.83
C THR A 574 2.75 6.15 17.99
N LEU A 575 1.53 5.98 18.52
CA LEU A 575 0.46 5.30 17.78
C LEU A 575 0.14 6.01 16.46
N LEU A 576 0.02 7.34 16.51
CA LEU A 576 -0.25 8.14 15.31
C LEU A 576 0.89 8.06 14.28
N LEU A 577 2.14 8.02 14.74
CA LEU A 577 3.30 7.86 13.87
C LEU A 577 3.29 6.50 13.16
N GLU A 578 3.04 5.42 13.89
CA GLU A 578 2.97 4.07 13.34
C GLU A 578 1.84 3.93 12.31
N ASN A 579 0.67 4.48 12.62
CA ASN A 579 -0.46 4.47 11.69
C ASN A 579 -0.17 5.25 10.40
N LYS A 580 0.48 6.44 10.51
CA LYS A 580 0.89 7.22 9.33
C LYS A 580 1.92 6.49 8.50
N ALA A 581 2.93 5.91 9.13
CA ALA A 581 3.96 5.17 8.42
C ALA A 581 3.37 3.97 7.67
N THR A 582 2.42 3.25 8.28
CA THR A 582 1.70 2.16 7.63
C THR A 582 0.83 2.67 6.48
N TRP A 583 0.10 3.78 6.70
CA TRP A 583 -0.69 4.40 5.65
C TRP A 583 0.15 4.78 4.43
N LEU A 584 1.30 5.43 4.65
CA LEU A 584 2.19 5.89 3.60
C LEU A 584 2.81 4.73 2.81
N ARG A 585 3.22 3.65 3.47
CA ARG A 585 3.76 2.47 2.77
C ARG A 585 2.76 1.87 1.78
N ASP A 586 1.50 1.84 2.16
CA ASP A 586 0.45 1.19 1.38
C ASP A 586 -0.44 2.21 0.62
N ILE A 587 -0.07 3.50 0.59
CA ILE A 587 -0.94 4.60 0.16
C ILE A 587 -1.50 4.40 -1.25
N VAL A 588 -0.68 3.93 -2.17
CA VAL A 588 -1.09 3.68 -3.57
C VAL A 588 -2.15 2.59 -3.61
N GLN A 589 -1.92 1.47 -2.93
CA GLN A 589 -2.88 0.35 -2.89
C GLN A 589 -4.17 0.75 -2.18
N LEU A 590 -4.06 1.43 -1.03
CA LEU A 590 -5.21 1.90 -0.26
C LEU A 590 -6.10 2.89 -1.01
N THR A 591 -5.51 3.68 -1.90
CA THR A 591 -6.24 4.64 -2.74
C THR A 591 -6.82 3.96 -3.98
N ARG A 592 -5.99 3.22 -4.70
CA ARG A 592 -6.36 2.51 -5.94
C ARG A 592 -7.40 1.42 -5.70
N ASP A 593 -7.19 0.60 -4.66
CA ASP A 593 -7.97 -0.61 -4.43
C ASP A 593 -9.15 -0.40 -3.46
N ARG A 594 -9.50 0.85 -3.11
CA ARG A 594 -10.58 1.16 -2.15
C ARG A 594 -11.93 0.54 -2.51
N ALA A 595 -12.19 0.36 -3.80
CA ALA A 595 -13.41 -0.29 -4.31
C ALA A 595 -13.28 -1.81 -4.40
N GLY A 596 -12.12 -2.40 -4.12
CA GLY A 596 -11.91 -3.84 -4.23
C GLY A 596 -12.69 -4.64 -3.20
N GLY A 597 -13.41 -5.68 -3.65
CA GLY A 597 -13.99 -6.69 -2.79
C GLY A 597 -12.95 -7.75 -2.36
N PHE A 598 -13.28 -8.58 -1.39
CA PHE A 598 -12.53 -9.80 -1.11
C PHE A 598 -12.81 -10.87 -2.19
N ASP A 599 -11.92 -11.83 -2.33
CA ASP A 599 -12.07 -12.94 -3.27
C ASP A 599 -12.88 -14.08 -2.61
N PRO A 600 -14.14 -14.33 -3.02
CA PRO A 600 -14.98 -15.35 -2.43
C PRO A 600 -14.60 -16.78 -2.86
N THR A 601 -13.63 -16.94 -3.77
CA THR A 601 -13.10 -18.24 -4.21
C THR A 601 -11.93 -18.71 -3.34
N ARG A 602 -11.54 -17.92 -2.35
CA ARG A 602 -10.45 -18.18 -1.42
C ARG A 602 -10.92 -18.01 0.03
N PRO A 603 -10.31 -18.71 0.98
CA PRO A 603 -10.60 -18.46 2.40
C PRO A 603 -10.41 -16.97 2.75
N SER A 604 -11.36 -16.39 3.48
CA SER A 604 -11.34 -14.97 3.87
C SER A 604 -11.45 -14.76 5.39
N TRP A 605 -12.04 -15.70 6.12
CA TRP A 605 -12.17 -15.59 7.57
C TRP A 605 -10.83 -15.83 8.27
N ASP A 606 -10.37 -14.86 9.06
CA ASP A 606 -9.09 -14.87 9.79
C ASP A 606 -7.86 -14.98 8.85
N VAL A 607 -7.97 -14.44 7.63
CA VAL A 607 -6.92 -14.43 6.60
C VAL A 607 -6.54 -13.01 6.22
N VAL A 608 -5.28 -12.64 6.43
CA VAL A 608 -4.80 -11.26 6.25
C VAL A 608 -4.83 -10.82 4.77
N ASP A 609 -4.48 -11.72 3.85
CA ASP A 609 -4.25 -11.38 2.44
C ASP A 609 -5.54 -11.32 1.60
N ASN A 610 -6.68 -11.76 2.15
CA ASN A 610 -7.96 -11.72 1.45
C ASN A 610 -8.94 -10.78 2.16
N CYS A 611 -8.71 -9.49 2.00
CA CYS A 611 -9.47 -8.42 2.65
C CYS A 611 -9.90 -7.35 1.65
N GLY A 612 -11.11 -6.87 1.76
CA GLY A 612 -11.64 -5.80 0.91
C GLY A 612 -10.90 -4.45 1.09
N GLY A 613 -10.77 -3.69 -0.01
CA GLY A 613 -10.04 -2.41 0.00
C GLY A 613 -10.67 -1.36 0.92
N LEU A 614 -12.00 -1.26 0.93
CA LEU A 614 -12.73 -0.38 1.85
C LEU A 614 -12.43 -0.73 3.31
N GLN A 615 -12.44 -2.02 3.64
CA GLN A 615 -12.17 -2.51 5.00
C GLN A 615 -10.74 -2.17 5.42
N ARG A 616 -9.74 -2.41 4.55
CA ARG A 616 -8.33 -2.07 4.79
C ARG A 616 -8.14 -0.58 5.01
N ARG A 617 -8.69 0.25 4.11
CA ARG A 617 -8.57 1.70 4.19
C ARG A 617 -9.24 2.27 5.44
N ALA A 618 -10.48 1.88 5.71
CA ALA A 618 -11.22 2.36 6.88
C ALA A 618 -10.57 1.93 8.20
N SER A 619 -10.11 0.69 8.31
CA SER A 619 -9.39 0.21 9.50
C SER A 619 -8.17 1.05 9.83
N LEU A 620 -7.35 1.38 8.84
CA LEU A 620 -6.18 2.25 9.04
C LEU A 620 -6.55 3.69 9.43
N LEU A 621 -7.57 4.28 8.77
CA LEU A 621 -8.03 5.63 9.09
C LEU A 621 -8.63 5.71 10.50
N LEU A 622 -9.28 4.65 10.96
CA LEU A 622 -9.83 4.53 12.32
C LEU A 622 -8.77 4.08 13.34
N GLY A 623 -7.55 3.81 12.90
CA GLY A 623 -6.46 3.37 13.77
C GLY A 623 -6.65 1.98 14.36
N PHE A 624 -7.35 1.09 13.66
CA PHE A 624 -7.45 -0.33 14.02
C PHE A 624 -6.18 -1.05 13.60
N LYS A 625 -5.68 -1.94 14.46
CA LYS A 625 -4.42 -2.65 14.21
C LYS A 625 -4.48 -3.66 13.06
N GLN A 626 -5.64 -4.26 12.85
CA GLN A 626 -5.86 -5.31 11.86
C GLN A 626 -7.06 -4.96 11.01
N SER A 627 -6.96 -5.26 9.73
CA SER A 627 -7.97 -4.86 8.74
C SER A 627 -8.74 -6.03 8.14
N HIS A 628 -8.36 -7.29 8.38
CA HIS A 628 -9.05 -8.46 7.86
C HIS A 628 -10.22 -8.91 8.73
N ASP A 629 -11.13 -9.68 8.15
CA ASP A 629 -12.24 -10.31 8.88
C ASP A 629 -11.71 -11.34 9.87
N ARG A 630 -12.03 -11.18 11.13
CA ARG A 630 -11.62 -12.03 12.24
C ARG A 630 -12.60 -11.91 13.41
N PRO A 631 -12.66 -12.88 14.32
CA PRO A 631 -13.55 -12.74 15.48
C PRO A 631 -13.04 -11.67 16.46
N LEU A 632 -13.68 -10.47 16.46
CA LEU A 632 -13.37 -9.35 17.34
C LEU A 632 -13.68 -9.69 18.81
N THR A 633 -14.63 -10.61 19.03
CA THR A 633 -15.00 -11.10 20.38
C THR A 633 -14.04 -12.16 20.93
N ARG A 634 -13.11 -12.69 20.11
CA ARG A 634 -12.17 -13.77 20.52
C ARG A 634 -11.37 -13.40 21.76
N ALA A 635 -10.82 -12.19 21.83
CA ALA A 635 -10.00 -11.74 22.94
C ALA A 635 -10.75 -11.80 24.28
N LEU A 636 -12.04 -11.46 24.30
CA LEU A 636 -12.90 -11.52 25.49
C LEU A 636 -13.29 -12.95 25.84
N ARG A 637 -13.52 -13.82 24.85
CA ARG A 637 -13.98 -15.20 25.03
C ARG A 637 -12.87 -16.14 25.51
N GLU A 638 -11.73 -16.07 24.85
CA GLU A 638 -10.63 -17.00 25.08
C GLU A 638 -9.76 -16.58 26.25
N GLN A 639 -9.85 -15.33 26.73
CA GLN A 639 -9.02 -14.77 27.81
C GLN A 639 -7.52 -15.10 27.64
N ARG A 640 -7.11 -15.35 26.41
CA ARG A 640 -5.72 -15.70 26.09
C ARG A 640 -4.97 -14.42 25.81
N PHE A 641 -3.79 -14.33 26.43
CA PHE A 641 -2.79 -13.39 26.01
C PHE A 641 -2.30 -13.78 24.61
N THR A 642 -2.47 -12.92 23.65
CA THR A 642 -1.81 -13.12 22.35
C THR A 642 -0.33 -12.89 22.54
N LEU A 643 0.43 -13.95 22.43
CA LEU A 643 1.85 -13.96 22.70
C LEU A 643 2.56 -13.88 21.36
N VAL A 644 3.12 -12.72 21.03
CA VAL A 644 3.92 -12.56 19.82
C VAL A 644 5.32 -13.12 20.08
N ALA A 645 5.73 -14.12 19.27
CA ALA A 645 7.08 -14.65 19.33
C ALA A 645 8.07 -13.64 18.72
N LYS A 646 9.18 -13.34 19.42
CA LYS A 646 10.30 -12.63 18.79
C LYS A 646 10.86 -13.47 17.63
N PRO A 647 11.20 -12.87 16.48
CA PRO A 647 11.87 -13.58 15.42
C PRO A 647 13.15 -14.25 15.95
N GLY A 648 13.23 -15.57 15.88
CA GLY A 648 14.40 -16.35 16.33
C GLY A 648 14.37 -16.90 17.75
N ALA A 649 13.33 -16.66 18.55
CA ALA A 649 13.16 -17.31 19.85
C ALA A 649 12.10 -18.43 19.75
N ALA A 650 12.52 -19.65 20.05
CA ALA A 650 11.62 -20.79 20.10
C ALA A 650 10.44 -20.50 21.05
N HIS A 651 9.25 -20.46 20.51
CA HIS A 651 7.92 -20.57 21.10
C HIS A 651 7.71 -20.19 22.59
N GLN A 652 8.36 -19.14 23.06
CA GLN A 652 7.96 -18.55 24.33
C GLN A 652 6.94 -17.46 24.09
N PRO A 653 5.74 -17.65 24.65
CA PRO A 653 4.70 -16.67 24.51
C PRO A 653 5.03 -15.40 25.26
N TRP A 654 4.97 -14.23 24.61
CA TRP A 654 5.23 -12.93 25.20
C TRP A 654 3.96 -12.12 25.32
N LEU A 655 3.75 -11.51 26.46
CA LEU A 655 2.74 -10.48 26.64
C LEU A 655 3.16 -9.25 25.87
N LEU A 656 2.54 -8.98 24.74
CA LEU A 656 2.70 -7.81 23.88
C LEU A 656 4.04 -7.69 23.16
N ASP A 657 3.93 -7.47 21.89
CA ASP A 657 5.04 -7.23 20.99
C ASP A 657 5.77 -5.93 21.36
N GLY A 658 7.12 -5.99 21.44
CA GLY A 658 7.98 -4.82 21.52
C GLY A 658 8.03 -4.09 22.85
N GLN A 659 7.41 -4.57 23.91
CA GLN A 659 7.35 -3.84 25.18
C GLN A 659 8.28 -4.41 26.24
N ASP A 660 9.56 -4.25 26.03
CA ASP A 660 10.55 -4.23 27.11
C ASP A 660 10.53 -2.87 27.88
N GLU A 661 9.66 -1.95 27.47
CA GLU A 661 9.54 -0.63 28.10
C GLU A 661 8.66 -0.67 29.35
N ALA A 662 9.08 0.11 30.32
CA ALA A 662 8.39 0.36 31.56
C ALA A 662 6.96 0.84 31.34
N VAL A 663 5.98 0.09 31.76
CA VAL A 663 4.61 0.58 31.87
C VAL A 663 4.58 1.61 32.98
N ARG A 664 4.50 2.89 32.63
CA ARG A 664 4.34 3.99 33.57
C ARG A 664 2.86 4.22 33.81
N LEU A 665 2.41 3.99 35.02
CA LEU A 665 1.18 4.64 35.49
C LEU A 665 1.43 6.15 35.51
N ALA A 666 0.47 6.97 35.06
CA ALA A 666 0.59 8.41 35.14
C ALA A 666 0.98 8.81 36.56
N PRO A 667 1.93 9.71 36.75
CA PRO A 667 2.44 10.04 38.09
C PRO A 667 1.33 10.70 38.92
N SER A 668 0.74 9.92 39.79
CA SER A 668 0.20 10.56 41.02
C SER A 668 1.38 10.78 41.93
N ALA A 669 1.88 12.02 41.97
CA ALA A 669 2.92 12.47 42.87
C ALA A 669 4.23 11.63 42.91
N GLY A 670 5.09 11.81 41.91
CA GLY A 670 6.53 11.72 42.13
C GLY A 670 7.22 10.35 42.18
N HIS A 671 6.53 9.23 41.96
CA HIS A 671 7.18 7.92 42.00
C HIS A 671 7.09 7.23 40.63
N ALA A 672 8.21 7.13 39.95
CA ALA A 672 8.34 6.29 38.76
C ALA A 672 8.12 4.81 39.14
N VAL A 673 7.19 4.13 38.45
CA VAL A 673 7.06 2.69 38.58
C VAL A 673 8.20 2.07 37.78
N GLN A 674 9.02 1.25 38.45
CA GLN A 674 10.07 0.52 37.74
C GLN A 674 9.44 -0.46 36.69
N PRO A 675 10.14 -0.69 35.56
CA PRO A 675 9.66 -1.62 34.56
C PRO A 675 9.45 -3.02 35.15
N ALA A 676 8.25 -3.54 35.04
CA ALA A 676 8.01 -4.93 35.38
C ALA A 676 8.51 -5.83 34.24
N GLY A 677 9.36 -6.78 34.56
CA GLY A 677 9.73 -7.84 33.61
C GLY A 677 8.50 -8.66 33.23
N ARG A 678 8.49 -9.27 32.06
CA ARG A 678 7.35 -10.03 31.50
C ARG A 678 6.86 -11.14 32.42
N GLU A 679 7.77 -11.84 33.09
CA GLU A 679 7.42 -12.86 34.06
C GLU A 679 6.67 -12.26 35.24
N GLN A 680 7.06 -11.11 35.74
CA GLN A 680 6.38 -10.43 36.82
C GLN A 680 4.95 -10.02 36.42
N VAL A 681 4.76 -9.52 35.19
CA VAL A 681 3.42 -9.19 34.66
C VAL A 681 2.53 -10.44 34.65
N ARG A 682 3.08 -11.57 34.23
CA ARG A 682 2.36 -12.84 34.19
C ARG A 682 1.98 -13.32 35.59
N GLU A 683 2.90 -13.26 36.55
CA GLU A 683 2.64 -13.62 37.94
C GLU A 683 1.59 -12.71 38.58
N ASP A 684 1.68 -11.39 38.38
CA ASP A 684 0.73 -10.43 38.89
C ASP A 684 -0.67 -10.67 38.36
N LEU A 685 -0.81 -10.99 37.06
CA LEU A 685 -2.10 -11.34 36.45
C LEU A 685 -2.62 -12.69 36.94
N GLN A 686 -1.79 -13.68 37.19
CA GLN A 686 -2.21 -14.99 37.73
C GLN A 686 -2.74 -14.90 39.17
N ARG A 687 -2.30 -13.93 39.96
CA ARG A 687 -2.76 -13.69 41.31
C ARG A 687 -4.14 -13.01 41.40
N MET A 688 -4.69 -12.52 40.28
CA MET A 688 -5.96 -11.82 40.20
C MET A 688 -7.10 -12.82 39.90
N PRO A 689 -7.91 -13.28 40.87
CA PRO A 689 -8.84 -14.36 40.69
C PRO A 689 -9.98 -14.06 39.71
N TRP A 690 -10.32 -12.79 39.52
CA TRP A 690 -11.39 -12.35 38.62
C TRP A 690 -10.98 -12.39 37.13
N LEU A 691 -9.68 -12.54 36.80
CA LEU A 691 -9.24 -12.76 35.43
C LEU A 691 -9.67 -14.08 34.80
N ARG A 692 -10.25 -14.98 35.62
CA ARG A 692 -10.81 -16.26 35.15
C ARG A 692 -12.25 -16.16 34.67
N LEU A 693 -12.92 -15.04 34.91
CA LEU A 693 -14.29 -14.77 34.50
C LEU A 693 -14.30 -13.99 33.18
N PRO A 694 -15.39 -14.07 32.39
CA PRO A 694 -15.54 -13.17 31.24
C PRO A 694 -15.36 -11.73 31.68
N ILE A 695 -14.52 -10.97 30.96
CA ILE A 695 -14.19 -9.59 31.30
C ILE A 695 -15.35 -8.68 30.91
N PRO A 696 -16.02 -8.03 31.87
CA PRO A 696 -17.11 -7.11 31.56
C PRO A 696 -16.60 -5.88 30.77
N ALA A 697 -17.41 -5.38 29.85
CA ALA A 697 -17.08 -4.19 29.05
C ALA A 697 -16.78 -2.95 29.93
N GLY A 698 -17.48 -2.77 31.05
CA GLY A 698 -17.21 -1.69 32.02
C GLY A 698 -15.80 -1.77 32.63
N LEU A 699 -15.35 -2.98 33.00
CA LEU A 699 -14.00 -3.19 33.48
C LEU A 699 -12.96 -2.95 32.40
N LEU A 700 -13.21 -3.42 31.18
CA LEU A 700 -12.33 -3.21 30.02
C LEU A 700 -12.08 -1.71 29.80
N ARG A 701 -13.14 -0.90 29.76
CA ARG A 701 -13.05 0.54 29.56
C ARG A 701 -12.44 1.27 30.76
N ALA A 702 -12.86 0.94 31.98
CA ALA A 702 -12.31 1.58 33.18
C ALA A 702 -10.81 1.35 33.32
N GLY A 703 -10.32 0.17 32.96
CA GLY A 703 -8.92 -0.22 33.05
C GLY A 703 -7.98 0.50 32.09
N GLN A 704 -8.50 1.16 31.03
CA GLN A 704 -7.68 1.98 30.12
C GLN A 704 -7.12 3.22 30.81
N HIS A 705 -7.82 3.75 31.81
CA HIS A 705 -7.48 5.00 32.48
C HIS A 705 -6.62 4.75 33.73
N SER A 706 -5.33 5.12 33.69
CA SER A 706 -4.43 5.01 34.83
C SER A 706 -4.94 5.73 36.08
N ALA A 707 -5.67 6.84 35.90
CA ALA A 707 -6.22 7.64 37.00
C ALA A 707 -7.38 6.97 37.77
N ARG A 708 -7.96 5.88 37.23
CA ARG A 708 -9.05 5.15 37.90
C ARG A 708 -8.55 4.06 38.85
N PHE A 709 -7.26 3.74 38.82
CA PHE A 709 -6.66 2.82 39.81
C PHE A 709 -6.43 3.54 41.15
N ARG A 710 -6.82 2.93 42.26
CA ARG A 710 -6.68 3.45 43.63
C ARG A 710 -6.06 2.41 44.53
N LEU A 711 -5.23 2.88 45.46
CA LEU A 711 -4.63 2.10 46.52
C LEU A 711 -5.31 2.45 47.84
N MET A 712 -5.77 1.45 48.56
CA MET A 712 -6.32 1.60 49.87
C MET A 712 -5.47 0.81 50.89
N PRO A 713 -5.34 1.26 52.13
CA PRO A 713 -4.73 0.46 53.21
C PRO A 713 -5.61 -0.76 53.47
N VAL A 714 -5.00 -1.93 53.64
CA VAL A 714 -5.73 -3.11 54.14
C VAL A 714 -5.89 -2.92 55.62
N ALA A 715 -7.15 -2.71 56.08
CA ALA A 715 -7.44 -2.64 57.51
C ALA A 715 -7.03 -3.95 58.18
N SER A 716 -6.11 -3.92 59.10
CA SER A 716 -5.66 -5.04 59.93
C SER A 716 -6.77 -5.41 60.92
N GLY A 717 -7.84 -6.05 60.39
CA GLY A 717 -9.02 -6.36 61.28
C GLY A 717 -10.07 -7.23 60.60
N PHE A 718 -9.70 -8.39 60.02
CA PHE A 718 -10.52 -9.57 59.93
C PHE A 718 -9.62 -10.79 60.03
N GLY A 719 -9.36 -11.16 61.30
CA GLY A 719 -8.63 -12.35 61.64
C GLY A 719 -9.33 -13.57 61.14
N SER A 720 -8.66 -14.40 60.38
CA SER A 720 -9.03 -15.79 60.19
C SER A 720 -8.99 -16.51 61.54
N ALA A 721 -10.18 -16.82 62.06
CA ALA A 721 -10.29 -17.75 63.16
C ALA A 721 -9.95 -19.17 62.64
N SER A 722 -8.71 -19.63 62.87
CA SER A 722 -8.46 -21.05 63.17
C SER A 722 -7.04 -21.26 63.68
N SER A 723 -7.05 -21.98 64.78
CA SER A 723 -5.99 -22.71 65.51
C SER A 723 -5.28 -21.93 66.65
N ARG A 724 -5.88 -22.10 67.79
CA ARG A 724 -5.18 -22.10 69.08
C ARG A 724 -4.19 -23.23 69.17
N GLY A 725 -3.00 -22.91 69.60
CA GLY A 725 -2.18 -23.95 70.26
C GLY A 725 -0.69 -23.62 70.27
N GLY A 726 -0.16 -23.23 71.45
CA GLY A 726 1.22 -23.57 71.76
C GLY A 726 2.18 -22.43 72.11
N THR A 727 2.21 -22.04 73.39
CA THR A 727 3.32 -21.75 74.28
C THR A 727 4.58 -20.96 73.79
N GLY A 728 4.76 -19.82 74.37
CA GLY A 728 5.94 -19.37 75.17
C GLY A 728 7.34 -19.41 74.52
N GLY A 729 7.91 -18.21 74.24
CA GLY A 729 9.31 -18.05 73.94
C GLY A 729 9.70 -16.60 73.83
N THR A 730 10.41 -16.15 74.80
CA THR A 730 10.96 -14.80 75.00
C THR A 730 12.13 -14.50 74.04
N GLY A 731 12.20 -13.25 73.56
CA GLY A 731 13.43 -12.55 73.35
C GLY A 731 14.13 -12.59 72.00
N GLY A 732 14.17 -11.46 71.34
CA GLY A 732 15.06 -11.26 70.18
C GLY A 732 14.71 -9.96 69.47
N ALA A 733 15.30 -8.85 69.92
CA ALA A 733 15.36 -7.61 69.12
C ALA A 733 16.23 -7.83 67.90
N GLY A 734 15.67 -7.79 66.69
CA GLY A 734 16.40 -8.00 65.45
C GLY A 734 15.75 -7.29 64.29
N SER A 735 16.37 -6.20 63.83
CA SER A 735 16.34 -5.52 62.54
C SER A 735 14.98 -5.14 61.98
N ALA A 736 14.72 -3.86 62.00
CA ALA A 736 13.73 -3.19 61.17
C ALA A 736 14.06 -3.37 59.68
N GLY A 737 13.59 -4.48 59.04
CA GLY A 737 13.41 -4.60 57.61
C GLY A 737 12.09 -3.92 57.28
N GLY A 738 12.11 -2.93 56.42
CA GLY A 738 10.97 -2.14 56.01
C GLY A 738 9.86 -3.01 55.33
N GLY A 739 8.98 -3.57 56.17
CA GLY A 739 7.77 -4.21 55.74
C GLY A 739 6.76 -3.14 55.32
N GLY A 740 6.59 -2.93 54.04
CA GLY A 740 5.60 -2.03 53.50
C GLY A 740 4.22 -2.48 53.98
N GLU A 741 3.36 -1.55 54.41
CA GLU A 741 1.96 -1.83 54.72
C GLU A 741 1.25 -2.44 53.50
N ALA A 742 0.53 -3.52 53.70
CA ALA A 742 -0.30 -4.19 52.67
C ALA A 742 -1.32 -3.20 52.11
N ARG A 743 -1.44 -3.24 50.80
CA ARG A 743 -2.30 -2.33 50.06
C ARG A 743 -3.31 -3.12 49.19
N ARG A 744 -4.56 -2.66 49.22
CA ARG A 744 -5.68 -3.13 48.40
C ARG A 744 -5.74 -2.31 47.13
N LEU A 745 -5.74 -2.99 45.97
CA LEU A 745 -5.89 -2.37 44.67
C LEU A 745 -7.36 -2.44 44.24
N ILE A 746 -7.92 -1.28 43.90
CA ILE A 746 -9.29 -1.15 43.38
C ILE A 746 -9.25 -0.34 42.07
N LEU A 747 -10.20 -0.62 41.19
CA LEU A 747 -10.38 0.09 39.92
C LEU A 747 -11.81 0.66 39.88
N GLY A 748 -11.94 1.91 39.50
CA GLY A 748 -13.24 2.55 39.33
C GLY A 748 -13.24 4.05 39.71
N PRO A 749 -14.44 4.65 39.73
CA PRO A 749 -15.70 4.04 39.25
C PRO A 749 -15.74 3.88 37.75
N ASP A 750 -16.42 2.86 37.23
CA ASP A 750 -16.77 2.73 35.84
C ASP A 750 -17.94 3.68 35.47
N GLU A 751 -18.50 3.55 34.26
CA GLU A 751 -19.60 4.37 33.75
C GLU A 751 -20.92 4.13 34.53
N ASN A 752 -21.06 2.93 35.11
CA ASN A 752 -22.19 2.52 35.93
C ASN A 752 -21.96 2.79 37.44
N ARG A 753 -20.90 3.56 37.76
CA ARG A 753 -20.47 3.87 39.13
C ARG A 753 -20.05 2.63 39.94
N GLN A 754 -19.67 1.53 39.28
CA GLN A 754 -19.22 0.30 39.95
C GLN A 754 -17.71 0.40 40.23
N TRP A 755 -17.31 -0.25 41.32
CA TRP A 755 -15.95 -0.43 41.74
C TRP A 755 -15.54 -1.89 41.68
N TRP A 756 -14.34 -2.14 41.19
CA TRP A 756 -13.78 -3.46 41.01
C TRP A 756 -12.65 -3.69 42.02
N LEU A 757 -12.77 -4.72 42.86
CA LEU A 757 -11.71 -5.15 43.76
C LEU A 757 -10.77 -6.05 43.01
N LEU A 758 -9.49 -5.60 42.86
CA LEU A 758 -8.51 -6.29 42.07
C LEU A 758 -7.62 -7.24 42.88
N GLY A 759 -7.42 -6.96 44.14
CA GLY A 759 -6.65 -7.81 45.04
C GLY A 759 -5.89 -7.05 46.14
N ASP A 760 -5.30 -7.80 47.06
CA ASP A 760 -4.47 -7.29 48.14
C ASP A 760 -3.00 -7.61 47.84
N PHE A 761 -2.13 -6.63 47.96
CA PHE A 761 -0.71 -6.71 47.65
C PHE A 761 0.15 -6.40 48.87
N PRO A 762 1.35 -6.98 49.02
CA PRO A 762 2.17 -6.83 50.18
C PRO A 762 2.64 -5.41 50.45
N ASP A 763 2.76 -4.60 49.41
CA ASP A 763 3.19 -3.21 49.50
C ASP A 763 2.64 -2.36 48.33
N ALA A 764 2.81 -1.06 48.41
CA ALA A 764 2.34 -0.13 47.39
C ALA A 764 3.06 -0.29 46.04
N ALA A 765 4.32 -0.74 46.04
CA ALA A 765 5.09 -0.93 44.83
C ALA A 765 4.57 -2.16 44.04
N ALA A 766 4.30 -3.27 44.72
CA ALA A 766 3.68 -4.45 44.15
C ALA A 766 2.28 -4.16 43.59
N ALA A 767 1.46 -3.39 44.32
CA ALA A 767 0.14 -2.99 43.86
C ALA A 767 0.19 -2.09 42.60
N ARG A 768 1.16 -1.18 42.52
CA ARG A 768 1.38 -0.34 41.34
C ARG A 768 1.83 -1.17 40.13
N ARG A 769 2.73 -2.14 40.33
CA ARG A 769 3.12 -3.09 39.26
C ARG A 769 1.92 -3.90 38.78
N GLY A 770 1.12 -4.45 39.71
CA GLY A 770 -0.09 -5.19 39.36
C GLY A 770 -1.10 -4.34 38.58
N ALA A 771 -1.30 -3.07 38.96
CA ALA A 771 -2.14 -2.13 38.24
C ALA A 771 -1.61 -1.85 36.81
N ALA A 772 -0.28 -1.68 36.67
CA ALA A 772 0.35 -1.46 35.38
C ALA A 772 0.20 -2.69 34.46
N SER A 773 0.43 -3.88 35.02
CA SER A 773 0.26 -5.16 34.29
C SER A 773 -1.17 -5.36 33.81
N LEU A 774 -2.14 -5.08 34.68
CA LEU A 774 -3.55 -5.18 34.33
C LEU A 774 -3.97 -4.16 33.26
N ARG A 775 -3.55 -2.91 33.40
CA ARG A 775 -3.82 -1.88 32.40
C ARG A 775 -3.28 -2.28 31.02
N LEU A 776 -2.06 -2.81 30.98
CA LEU A 776 -1.44 -3.28 29.76
C LEU A 776 -2.27 -4.41 29.11
N PHE A 777 -2.73 -5.38 29.91
CA PHE A 777 -3.55 -6.47 29.47
C PHE A 777 -4.90 -6.01 28.94
N LEU A 778 -5.63 -5.19 29.69
CA LEU A 778 -6.94 -4.67 29.27
C LEU A 778 -6.84 -3.80 28.03
N ARG A 779 -5.76 -3.03 27.90
CA ARG A 779 -5.48 -2.28 26.67
C ARG A 779 -5.27 -3.20 25.45
N HIS A 780 -4.55 -4.29 25.63
CA HIS A 780 -4.38 -5.28 24.58
C HIS A 780 -5.71 -5.88 24.15
N LEU A 781 -6.54 -6.31 25.09
CA LEU A 781 -7.88 -6.85 24.81
C LEU A 781 -8.78 -5.82 24.08
N ASP A 782 -8.73 -4.56 24.50
CA ASP A 782 -9.47 -3.46 23.88
C ASP A 782 -9.07 -3.29 22.41
N GLN A 783 -7.77 -3.23 22.15
CA GLN A 783 -7.22 -3.09 20.79
C GLN A 783 -7.50 -4.32 19.90
N GLU A 784 -7.43 -5.53 20.47
CA GLU A 784 -7.78 -6.76 19.75
C GLU A 784 -9.29 -6.89 19.49
N SER A 785 -10.12 -6.20 20.23
CA SER A 785 -11.57 -6.13 20.02
C SER A 785 -11.99 -5.03 19.05
N GLU A 786 -11.06 -4.23 18.56
CA GLU A 786 -11.31 -3.19 17.55
C GLU A 786 -11.12 -3.75 16.13
N GLY A 787 -12.06 -3.42 15.26
CA GLY A 787 -12.07 -3.83 13.86
C GLY A 787 -13.43 -3.55 13.23
N LEU A 788 -13.63 -4.05 12.02
CA LEU A 788 -14.91 -3.96 11.32
C LEU A 788 -15.07 -5.12 10.34
N HIS A 789 -16.32 -5.50 10.08
CA HIS A 789 -16.68 -6.47 9.06
C HIS A 789 -17.44 -5.75 7.94
N VAL A 790 -17.13 -6.08 6.68
CA VAL A 790 -17.80 -5.52 5.51
C VAL A 790 -18.64 -6.59 4.85
N VAL A 791 -19.96 -6.50 4.95
CA VAL A 791 -20.89 -7.45 4.38
C VAL A 791 -21.48 -6.90 3.09
N GLU A 792 -21.18 -7.55 1.96
CA GLU A 792 -21.70 -7.21 0.65
C GLU A 792 -23.04 -7.91 0.40
N HIS A 793 -24.12 -7.17 0.22
CA HIS A 793 -25.45 -7.73 0.02
C HIS A 793 -25.61 -8.53 -1.27
N VAL A 794 -24.85 -8.19 -2.32
CA VAL A 794 -24.86 -8.92 -3.59
C VAL A 794 -24.41 -10.37 -3.43
N LEU A 795 -23.49 -10.63 -2.48
CA LEU A 795 -23.00 -11.97 -2.20
C LEU A 795 -23.98 -12.82 -1.36
N LEU A 796 -24.94 -12.19 -0.70
CA LEU A 796 -26.00 -12.85 0.08
C LEU A 796 -27.22 -13.20 -0.76
N ARG A 797 -27.23 -12.97 -2.09
CA ARG A 797 -28.35 -13.29 -2.98
C ARG A 797 -28.63 -14.80 -3.00
N PRO A 798 -29.88 -15.22 -3.26
CA PRO A 798 -30.21 -16.62 -3.40
C PRO A 798 -29.48 -17.23 -4.61
N LEU A 799 -28.82 -18.35 -4.40
CA LEU A 799 -28.11 -19.09 -5.44
C LEU A 799 -29.05 -20.06 -6.17
N ARG A 800 -30.16 -20.44 -5.53
CA ARG A 800 -31.23 -21.26 -6.13
C ARG A 800 -32.18 -20.38 -6.91
N GLN A 801 -32.57 -20.82 -8.11
CA GLN A 801 -33.49 -20.07 -8.96
C GLN A 801 -34.93 -19.98 -8.39
N ASP A 802 -35.33 -20.91 -7.50
CA ASP A 802 -36.62 -20.89 -6.84
C ASP A 802 -36.76 -19.76 -5.79
N GLY A 803 -35.66 -19.22 -5.28
CA GLY A 803 -35.65 -18.14 -4.29
C GLY A 803 -36.40 -18.42 -2.98
N LEU A 804 -36.83 -19.66 -2.76
CA LEU A 804 -37.73 -20.03 -1.64
C LEU A 804 -37.09 -19.76 -0.29
N SER A 805 -35.77 -19.91 -0.14
CA SER A 805 -35.04 -19.63 1.09
C SER A 805 -35.15 -18.18 1.53
N HIS A 806 -35.11 -17.23 0.58
CA HIS A 806 -35.15 -15.78 0.85
C HIS A 806 -36.57 -15.21 0.86
N ALA A 807 -37.56 -15.91 0.27
CA ALA A 807 -38.96 -15.46 0.26
C ALA A 807 -39.56 -15.23 1.65
N ARG A 808 -39.07 -15.96 2.67
CA ARG A 808 -39.51 -15.84 4.06
C ARG A 808 -39.05 -14.54 4.76
N LEU A 809 -38.03 -13.89 4.21
CA LEU A 809 -37.41 -12.71 4.84
C LEU A 809 -38.09 -11.40 4.44
N GLY A 810 -39.01 -11.39 3.46
CA GLY A 810 -39.73 -10.20 3.02
C GLY A 810 -38.85 -9.09 2.48
N LEU A 811 -37.72 -9.43 1.85
CA LEU A 811 -36.72 -8.47 1.38
C LEU A 811 -37.23 -7.58 0.24
N SER A 812 -36.82 -6.32 0.22
CA SER A 812 -37.04 -5.43 -0.93
C SER A 812 -36.31 -5.95 -2.18
N LYS A 813 -36.83 -5.64 -3.37
CA LYS A 813 -36.21 -6.05 -4.65
C LYS A 813 -34.76 -5.56 -4.79
N ASP A 814 -34.44 -4.42 -4.17
CA ASP A 814 -33.12 -3.77 -4.23
C ASP A 814 -32.20 -4.14 -3.09
N PHE A 815 -32.60 -5.08 -2.21
CA PHE A 815 -31.81 -5.46 -1.03
C PHE A 815 -30.41 -5.94 -1.41
N HIS A 816 -30.28 -6.70 -2.49
CA HIS A 816 -29.01 -7.29 -2.94
C HIS A 816 -28.19 -6.38 -3.85
N GLN A 817 -28.73 -5.20 -4.24
CA GLN A 817 -28.10 -4.35 -5.23
C GLN A 817 -27.35 -3.19 -4.60
N LEU A 818 -26.06 -3.04 -4.93
CA LEU A 818 -25.21 -1.90 -4.57
C LEU A 818 -25.29 -1.48 -3.08
N ARG A 819 -25.48 -2.46 -2.19
CA ARG A 819 -25.57 -2.24 -0.73
C ARG A 819 -24.46 -2.95 0.00
N VAL A 820 -23.93 -2.26 1.02
CA VAL A 820 -22.89 -2.76 1.91
C VAL A 820 -23.28 -2.41 3.35
N THR A 821 -23.20 -3.40 4.25
CA THR A 821 -23.33 -3.17 5.69
C THR A 821 -21.97 -3.34 6.35
N VAL A 822 -21.53 -2.31 7.09
CA VAL A 822 -20.33 -2.38 7.92
C VAL A 822 -20.75 -2.63 9.37
N VAL A 823 -20.28 -3.73 9.93
CA VAL A 823 -20.58 -4.14 11.32
C VAL A 823 -19.38 -3.78 12.20
N LEU A 824 -19.64 -3.02 13.27
CA LEU A 824 -18.63 -2.45 14.16
C LEU A 824 -18.89 -2.85 15.62
N PRO A 825 -17.84 -3.02 16.45
CA PRO A 825 -17.98 -3.29 17.88
C PRO A 825 -18.43 -2.03 18.62
N GLY A 826 -19.38 -2.17 19.56
CA GLY A 826 -19.90 -1.07 20.35
C GLY A 826 -19.35 -0.99 21.78
N TRP A 827 -18.44 -1.89 22.19
CA TRP A 827 -18.05 -2.09 23.59
C TRP A 827 -16.64 -1.64 23.97
N THR A 828 -15.77 -1.27 23.00
CA THR A 828 -14.39 -0.85 23.30
C THR A 828 -14.35 0.59 23.83
N GLN A 829 -13.19 1.00 24.33
CA GLN A 829 -13.00 2.34 24.91
C GLN A 829 -13.36 3.48 23.93
N ARG A 830 -13.01 3.33 22.66
CA ARG A 830 -13.28 4.35 21.65
C ARG A 830 -14.67 4.17 21.04
N THR A 831 -15.00 2.96 20.67
CA THR A 831 -16.24 2.65 19.93
C THR A 831 -17.53 2.76 20.74
N SER A 832 -17.43 2.80 22.08
CA SER A 832 -18.57 3.11 22.96
C SER A 832 -18.95 4.60 22.96
N GLN A 833 -18.03 5.49 22.50
CA GLN A 833 -18.25 6.93 22.51
C GLN A 833 -19.07 7.37 21.27
N PRO A 834 -20.19 8.09 21.42
CA PRO A 834 -21.00 8.56 20.29
C PRO A 834 -20.22 9.42 19.31
N ALA A 835 -19.32 10.28 19.81
CA ALA A 835 -18.49 11.12 18.96
C ALA A 835 -17.53 10.29 18.06
N PHE A 836 -16.98 9.18 18.56
CA PHE A 836 -16.16 8.28 17.74
C PHE A 836 -17.01 7.54 16.71
N ARG A 837 -18.24 7.13 17.06
CA ARG A 837 -19.17 6.48 16.11
C ARG A 837 -19.48 7.40 14.95
N ASN A 838 -19.83 8.66 15.20
CA ASN A 838 -20.08 9.65 14.16
C ASN A 838 -18.84 9.86 13.27
N PHE A 839 -17.65 9.97 13.88
CA PHE A 839 -16.40 10.08 13.15
C PHE A 839 -16.11 8.84 12.28
N ALA A 840 -16.37 7.64 12.81
CA ALA A 840 -16.17 6.39 12.07
C ALA A 840 -17.15 6.25 10.89
N GLU A 841 -18.43 6.58 11.09
CA GLU A 841 -19.44 6.57 10.03
C GLU A 841 -19.14 7.58 8.92
N GLU A 842 -18.68 8.79 9.27
CA GLU A 842 -18.25 9.78 8.30
C GLU A 842 -17.00 9.30 7.52
N THR A 843 -16.01 8.74 8.21
CA THR A 843 -14.81 8.17 7.60
C THR A 843 -15.15 7.04 6.61
N LEU A 844 -16.06 6.15 6.99
CA LEU A 844 -16.56 5.09 6.14
C LEU A 844 -17.32 5.63 4.94
N ARG A 845 -18.18 6.64 5.12
CA ARG A 845 -18.94 7.26 4.04
C ARG A 845 -18.05 7.93 3.00
N ILE A 846 -17.01 8.68 3.44
CA ILE A 846 -16.03 9.30 2.55
C ILE A 846 -15.18 8.26 1.82
N SER A 847 -14.86 7.14 2.48
CA SER A 847 -14.04 6.07 1.90
C SER A 847 -14.82 5.14 0.98
N CYS A 848 -16.13 5.03 1.16
CA CYS A 848 -17.00 4.14 0.39
C CYS A 848 -17.13 4.63 -1.06
N PRO A 849 -17.08 3.73 -2.06
CA PRO A 849 -17.40 4.07 -3.44
C PRO A 849 -18.79 4.71 -3.57
N SER A 850 -18.90 5.77 -4.37
CA SER A 850 -20.11 6.61 -4.45
C SER A 850 -21.37 5.91 -5.00
N HIS A 851 -21.19 4.80 -5.70
CA HIS A 851 -22.30 3.98 -6.23
C HIS A 851 -22.91 3.02 -5.20
N LEU A 852 -22.29 2.88 -4.03
CA LEU A 852 -22.74 1.97 -2.97
C LEU A 852 -23.53 2.69 -1.89
N THR A 853 -24.61 2.08 -1.45
CA THR A 853 -25.34 2.50 -0.25
C THR A 853 -24.71 1.83 0.98
N LEU A 854 -24.17 2.66 1.89
CA LEU A 854 -23.49 2.22 3.10
C LEU A 854 -24.43 2.28 4.30
N ARG A 855 -24.51 1.18 5.04
CA ARG A 855 -25.14 1.11 6.36
C ARG A 855 -24.10 0.74 7.41
N CYS A 856 -24.11 1.41 8.58
CA CYS A 856 -23.26 1.05 9.72
C CYS A 856 -24.13 0.42 10.80
N LEU A 857 -23.69 -0.72 11.34
CA LEU A 857 -24.36 -1.48 12.39
C LEU A 857 -23.41 -1.64 13.58
N TRP A 858 -23.78 -1.05 14.73
CA TRP A 858 -23.00 -1.15 15.96
C TRP A 858 -23.57 -2.25 16.84
N LEU A 859 -22.78 -3.25 17.18
CA LEU A 859 -23.18 -4.38 18.00
C LEU A 859 -22.38 -4.43 19.30
N ASP A 860 -23.07 -4.78 20.40
CA ASP A 860 -22.41 -5.14 21.66
C ASP A 860 -21.76 -6.53 21.55
N ALA A 861 -20.94 -6.91 22.54
CA ALA A 861 -20.11 -8.11 22.48
C ALA A 861 -20.89 -9.41 22.22
N GLU A 862 -22.04 -9.61 22.84
CA GLU A 862 -22.83 -10.83 22.66
C GLU A 862 -23.57 -10.91 21.31
N PRO A 863 -24.28 -9.85 20.85
CA PRO A 863 -24.81 -9.81 19.49
C PRO A 863 -23.70 -9.95 18.41
N MET A 864 -22.54 -9.33 18.62
CA MET A 864 -21.40 -9.44 17.70
C MET A 864 -20.91 -10.88 17.61
N GLN A 865 -20.78 -11.58 18.73
CA GLN A 865 -20.39 -12.98 18.74
C GLN A 865 -21.34 -13.84 17.88
N ARG A 866 -22.64 -13.66 18.07
CA ARG A 866 -23.66 -14.39 17.29
C ARG A 866 -23.59 -14.07 15.80
N PHE A 867 -23.29 -12.82 15.48
CA PHE A 867 -23.07 -12.40 14.10
C PHE A 867 -21.81 -13.05 13.53
N GLU A 868 -20.66 -12.97 14.21
CA GLU A 868 -19.38 -13.53 13.78
C GLU A 868 -19.46 -15.04 13.53
N ASP A 869 -20.09 -15.79 14.45
CA ASP A 869 -20.27 -17.25 14.31
C ASP A 869 -21.12 -17.58 13.07
N THR A 870 -22.16 -16.77 12.78
CA THR A 870 -23.03 -16.95 11.60
C THR A 870 -22.33 -16.53 10.31
N TYR A 871 -21.58 -15.43 10.34
CA TYR A 871 -20.87 -14.88 9.18
C TYR A 871 -19.72 -15.79 8.74
N ALA A 872 -18.94 -16.32 9.69
CA ALA A 872 -17.90 -17.29 9.43
C ALA A 872 -18.46 -18.56 8.77
N ALA A 873 -19.55 -19.11 9.30
CA ALA A 873 -20.21 -20.28 8.73
C ALA A 873 -20.72 -20.03 7.29
N TRP A 874 -21.21 -18.82 7.01
CA TRP A 874 -21.63 -18.45 5.67
C TRP A 874 -20.45 -18.34 4.71
N LEU A 875 -19.33 -17.71 5.12
CA LEU A 875 -18.12 -17.62 4.29
C LEU A 875 -17.59 -19.01 3.91
N GLU A 876 -17.56 -19.96 4.85
CA GLU A 876 -17.18 -21.35 4.60
C GLU A 876 -18.14 -22.05 3.62
N ALA A 877 -19.46 -21.90 3.83
CA ALA A 877 -20.45 -22.49 2.96
C ALA A 877 -20.42 -21.91 1.53
N ARG A 878 -20.19 -20.60 1.42
CA ARG A 878 -20.02 -19.91 0.13
C ARG A 878 -18.78 -20.40 -0.61
N LEU A 879 -17.66 -20.55 0.07
CA LEU A 879 -16.43 -21.10 -0.49
C LEU A 879 -16.64 -22.52 -1.02
N ALA A 880 -17.26 -23.40 -0.20
CA ALA A 880 -17.54 -24.76 -0.61
C ALA A 880 -18.43 -24.84 -1.87
N TRP A 881 -19.47 -23.98 -1.97
CA TRP A 881 -20.26 -23.86 -3.19
C TRP A 881 -19.43 -23.35 -4.37
N THR A 882 -18.53 -22.41 -4.16
CA THR A 882 -17.70 -21.84 -5.24
C THR A 882 -16.75 -22.89 -5.82
N GLU A 883 -16.24 -23.79 -4.98
CA GLU A 883 -15.40 -24.93 -5.40
C GLU A 883 -16.19 -26.01 -6.14
N ALA A 884 -17.47 -26.22 -5.79
CA ALA A 884 -18.33 -27.21 -6.40
C ALA A 884 -19.72 -26.63 -6.78
N PRO A 885 -19.83 -25.78 -7.83
CA PRO A 885 -21.06 -25.06 -8.17
C PRO A 885 -22.23 -25.97 -8.57
N GLY A 886 -21.95 -27.21 -8.99
CA GLY A 886 -22.95 -28.24 -9.32
C GLY A 886 -23.53 -29.00 -8.11
N ASP A 887 -22.98 -28.82 -6.89
CA ASP A 887 -23.46 -29.49 -5.69
C ASP A 887 -24.67 -28.74 -5.09
N ASP A 888 -25.86 -29.35 -5.23
CA ASP A 888 -27.10 -28.82 -4.67
C ASP A 888 -27.08 -28.70 -3.13
N ARG A 889 -26.32 -29.56 -2.45
CA ARG A 889 -26.19 -29.52 -1.00
C ARG A 889 -25.34 -28.35 -0.55
N ALA A 890 -24.22 -28.11 -1.19
CA ALA A 890 -23.38 -26.93 -0.92
C ALA A 890 -24.15 -25.63 -1.21
N ARG A 891 -24.90 -25.60 -2.32
CA ARG A 891 -25.77 -24.48 -2.69
C ARG A 891 -26.84 -24.19 -1.63
N THR A 892 -27.54 -25.23 -1.15
CA THR A 892 -28.58 -25.10 -0.12
C THR A 892 -28.00 -24.59 1.19
N LEU A 893 -26.82 -25.09 1.61
CA LEU A 893 -26.16 -24.67 2.82
C LEU A 893 -25.74 -23.19 2.74
N ALA A 894 -25.20 -22.76 1.58
CA ALA A 894 -24.84 -21.37 1.35
C ALA A 894 -26.06 -20.42 1.43
N ASP A 895 -27.20 -20.81 0.82
CA ASP A 895 -28.44 -20.04 0.90
C ASP A 895 -29.00 -19.97 2.33
N GLU A 896 -29.03 -21.08 3.07
CA GLU A 896 -29.52 -21.12 4.47
C GLU A 896 -28.65 -20.26 5.40
N THR A 897 -27.33 -20.33 5.24
CA THR A 897 -26.42 -19.53 6.05
C THR A 897 -26.48 -18.05 5.66
N ALA A 898 -26.65 -17.71 4.38
CA ALA A 898 -26.92 -16.33 3.94
C ALA A 898 -28.19 -15.75 4.59
N CYS A 899 -29.29 -16.52 4.63
CA CYS A 899 -30.51 -16.09 5.31
C CYS A 899 -30.28 -15.77 6.80
N ARG A 900 -29.49 -16.60 7.49
CA ARG A 900 -29.14 -16.35 8.90
C ARG A 900 -28.29 -15.09 9.08
N VAL A 901 -27.37 -14.79 8.16
CA VAL A 901 -26.59 -13.53 8.16
C VAL A 901 -27.55 -12.35 8.00
N ILE A 902 -28.47 -12.41 7.02
CA ILE A 902 -29.47 -11.35 6.79
C ILE A 902 -30.31 -11.09 8.03
N GLU A 903 -30.78 -12.14 8.70
CA GLU A 903 -31.52 -12.04 9.96
C GLU A 903 -30.72 -11.35 11.07
N ARG A 904 -29.37 -11.60 11.14
CA ARG A 904 -28.49 -10.94 12.12
C ARG A 904 -28.23 -9.48 11.80
N LEU A 905 -28.21 -9.11 10.51
CA LEU A 905 -28.08 -7.72 10.10
C LEU A 905 -29.32 -6.89 10.40
N GLY A 906 -30.49 -7.54 10.60
CA GLY A 906 -31.79 -6.88 10.74
C GLY A 906 -32.28 -6.32 9.41
N VAL A 907 -33.51 -6.65 9.07
CA VAL A 907 -34.18 -6.12 7.87
C VAL A 907 -34.84 -4.80 8.23
N ASP A 908 -34.24 -3.67 7.87
CA ASP A 908 -34.92 -2.38 7.92
C ASP A 908 -35.48 -2.05 6.53
N ASP A 909 -36.80 -2.04 6.43
CA ASP A 909 -37.56 -1.75 5.20
C ASP A 909 -37.65 -0.25 4.85
N ASP A 910 -36.83 0.65 5.41
CA ASP A 910 -36.96 2.07 5.13
C ASP A 910 -35.80 2.64 4.29
N PRO A 911 -36.03 2.87 2.98
CA PRO A 911 -35.03 3.49 2.10
C PRO A 911 -34.88 5.01 2.28
N THR A 912 -35.62 5.67 3.17
CA THR A 912 -35.70 7.14 3.23
C THR A 912 -34.99 7.80 4.42
N LEU A 913 -34.40 7.05 5.35
CA LEU A 913 -33.77 7.64 6.54
C LEU A 913 -32.23 7.61 6.50
N GLY A 914 -31.64 8.50 5.72
CA GLY A 914 -30.41 9.15 6.08
C GLY A 914 -30.68 10.15 7.21
N GLY A 915 -31.06 9.68 8.40
CA GLY A 915 -31.38 10.55 9.51
C GLY A 915 -31.28 9.78 10.84
N VAL A 916 -30.31 10.18 11.66
CA VAL A 916 -30.19 10.09 13.10
C VAL A 916 -31.26 9.25 13.80
N SER A 917 -30.98 7.97 14.09
CA SER A 917 -31.77 7.22 15.07
C SER A 917 -31.19 7.40 16.48
N GLY A 918 -31.62 8.46 17.15
CA GLY A 918 -31.50 8.60 18.58
C GLY A 918 -32.58 7.77 19.24
N SER A 919 -32.21 6.72 19.97
CA SER A 919 -33.09 6.08 20.93
C SER A 919 -33.32 7.03 22.12
N GLY A 920 -34.33 7.87 22.02
CA GLY A 920 -34.78 8.73 23.07
C GLY A 920 -36.20 8.31 23.51
N ARG A 921 -36.30 7.91 24.74
CA ARG A 921 -37.59 7.75 25.45
C ARG A 921 -38.44 9.00 25.33
N ARG A 922 -39.72 8.81 25.07
CA ARG A 922 -40.77 9.84 25.23
C ARG A 922 -40.74 10.41 26.64
N GLY A 923 -40.63 11.70 26.74
CA GLY A 923 -40.92 12.55 27.89
C GLY A 923 -41.49 13.85 27.37
N GLU A 924 -42.59 14.22 27.95
CA GLU A 924 -43.57 15.24 27.60
C GLU A 924 -43.01 16.67 27.44
N ASP A 925 -43.58 17.33 26.49
CA ASP A 925 -44.07 18.74 26.40
C ASP A 925 -43.33 19.83 27.19
N ASP A 926 -42.80 20.83 26.46
CA ASP A 926 -43.15 22.25 26.67
C ASP A 926 -42.51 23.14 25.59
N GLY A 927 -43.35 23.93 25.01
CA GLY A 927 -43.08 24.81 23.88
C GLY A 927 -42.16 26.00 24.18
N HIS A 928 -41.43 26.38 23.16
CA HIS A 928 -41.27 27.81 22.74
C HIS A 928 -40.57 27.87 21.38
N GLY A 929 -41.15 28.66 20.51
CA GLY A 929 -40.85 28.81 19.12
C GLY A 929 -39.59 29.66 18.81
N PRO A 930 -39.37 30.00 17.53
CA PRO A 930 -38.09 30.14 16.90
C PRO A 930 -37.50 31.54 16.87
N ILE A 931 -36.19 31.69 16.78
CA ILE A 931 -35.53 32.90 16.30
C ILE A 931 -34.53 32.55 15.21
N VAL A 932 -34.77 33.26 14.11
CA VAL A 932 -34.07 33.26 12.83
C VAL A 932 -32.86 34.22 12.86
N GLN A 933 -31.93 34.00 11.90
CA GLN A 933 -30.91 34.91 11.34
C GLN A 933 -29.55 34.83 12.00
N GLY A 934 -28.47 34.84 11.30
CA GLY A 934 -28.05 35.00 9.89
C GLY A 934 -26.64 35.52 9.86
N HIS A 935 -25.95 35.21 8.79
CA HIS A 935 -24.75 35.85 8.22
C HIS A 935 -23.37 35.65 8.89
N ALA A 936 -22.44 35.10 8.24
CA ALA A 936 -21.36 35.40 7.31
C ALA A 936 -20.32 34.25 7.28
#